data_753fde498b69c3a296480f037029c0b0
#
_entry.id   753fde498b69c3a296480f037029c0b0
#
_cell.length_a   1.000
_cell.length_b   1.000
_cell.length_c   1.000
_cell.angle_alpha   90.00
_cell.angle_beta   90.00
_cell.angle_gamma   90.00
#
_symmetry.space_group_name_H-M   'P 1'
#
loop_
_entity.id
_entity.type
_entity.pdbx_description
1 polymer ?
#
loop_
_entity_poly.entity_id
_entity_poly.type
_entity_poly.pdbx_seq_one_letter_code
_entity_poly.pdbx_strand_id
1 'polypeptide(L)'
;MKITYLSLLCAVICLTASAQNEKKYLVHSSANVIGCNTENRAVLMSPTSSSILPLTLIPQSDGTTVLALEGTTTLYLSLGTADGWSTYFLSDANDRRAHYKLEQRDGYTLLRNSYTGKYLGTDANTTGSHVYSDKDGSDVKHLWLLSETPKVTLPVDTLRYVASASSRRQQVDGWGVSLCWWANMCGKWSDTNVTQLVKWLVSPNGLNMNVFRYNIGGGDDPAWTHCEEHHMGQGKGLRAEMEGFQDERGGEFHWERDQAQRKVMLKIKELRPDAVFEAFSNSAPWWMTKSGCVAGYTNAGQDNLKEDYYEDFARYLVEVCKHYRDEYGIEFKTLEPFNEALTSYWGCSGGQEGCHFDTQSQVNFLKVLSPILKESGLNTIISASDETSTTHSLQAWNAYQQQNVLSLIDQWNTHTYSATNVERAQIGSMARAAGKELWMSESGSGGTGIGGNLSMAQRLMNDMRYLAPEVWCDWQYVEEGTDQWSMVTGSFSNGNYERNKNYYVREQITRFIRQGYSLVSTSSDQALCAVNAAGDTLVAVLVNNNSNKQIHQISLPCTHATAYVSAYRTSSTENVARLRKDYQMLNDSTLEVTMPTQTIATFVIPISPMSEERPLLADGDTYMLLPQANSQVAVKALSDGLIITNADATDPDQRWILKKQAGDKWYLQTETGKQIISDGSYYLKTSTTSGTAFQFTNIDGIHYRIMLPDGVKCWDLEGEKTVAGTKVGAWTAGESVSSHHRQWQLVRVGGDVPLVPDAIEKITTPQQASQQIYSLQGISLSQPQKGINIIKNADGKVSKVMYR
;
A
#
# COMPACT_ATOMS: atom_id res chain seq x y z
N MET A 1 -9.23 -38.24 -68.80
CA MET A 1 -8.94 -36.88 -68.40
C MET A 1 -8.07 -36.94 -67.15
N LYS A 2 -6.75 -36.68 -67.35
CA LYS A 2 -5.72 -36.90 -66.33
C LYS A 2 -5.64 -35.70 -65.42
N ILE A 3 -5.74 -35.90 -64.12
CA ILE A 3 -5.47 -34.90 -63.09
C ILE A 3 -4.05 -35.16 -62.60
N THR A 4 -3.20 -34.15 -62.81
CA THR A 4 -1.75 -34.18 -62.45
C THR A 4 -1.62 -33.66 -61.03
N TYR A 5 -1.07 -34.46 -60.11
CA TYR A 5 -0.65 -34.02 -58.78
C TYR A 5 0.64 -33.24 -58.89
N LEU A 6 0.61 -31.98 -58.45
CA LEU A 6 1.82 -31.17 -58.29
C LEU A 6 2.28 -31.27 -56.80
N SER A 7 3.27 -32.08 -56.58
CA SER A 7 4.00 -32.19 -55.30
C SER A 7 4.84 -30.94 -55.06
N LEU A 8 4.48 -30.14 -54.08
CA LEU A 8 5.26 -28.99 -53.61
C LEU A 8 6.41 -29.52 -52.72
N LEU A 9 7.60 -29.57 -53.25
CA LEU A 9 8.83 -29.91 -52.56
C LEU A 9 9.24 -28.67 -51.75
N CYS A 10 8.99 -28.64 -50.43
CA CYS A 10 9.58 -27.67 -49.53
C CYS A 10 11.08 -27.94 -49.42
N ALA A 11 11.85 -27.20 -50.18
CA ALA A 11 13.29 -27.12 -49.98
C ALA A 11 13.55 -26.36 -48.69
N VAL A 12 13.96 -27.10 -47.65
CA VAL A 12 14.56 -26.48 -46.44
C VAL A 12 15.95 -25.96 -46.91
N ILE A 13 16.00 -24.69 -47.25
CA ILE A 13 17.27 -23.98 -47.41
C ILE A 13 17.82 -23.80 -45.99
N CYS A 14 18.69 -24.66 -45.56
CA CYS A 14 19.63 -24.38 -44.48
C CYS A 14 20.53 -23.23 -44.93
N LEU A 15 20.13 -22.01 -44.70
CA LEU A 15 21.06 -20.89 -44.68
C LEU A 15 21.98 -21.10 -43.47
N THR A 16 23.15 -21.68 -43.70
CA THR A 16 24.31 -21.50 -42.85
C THR A 16 24.74 -20.03 -43.00
N ALA A 17 24.02 -19.13 -42.36
CA ALA A 17 24.54 -17.80 -42.11
C ALA A 17 25.77 -18.02 -41.22
N SER A 18 26.95 -17.74 -41.72
CA SER A 18 28.13 -17.55 -40.88
C SER A 18 27.72 -16.46 -39.88
N ALA A 19 27.63 -16.82 -38.60
CA ALA A 19 27.27 -15.84 -37.56
C ALA A 19 28.37 -14.77 -37.59
N GLN A 20 28.08 -13.64 -38.22
CA GLN A 20 28.90 -12.43 -38.11
C GLN A 20 28.86 -11.97 -36.67
N ASN A 21 30.04 -11.80 -36.06
CA ASN A 21 30.18 -11.22 -34.73
C ASN A 21 29.63 -9.80 -34.77
N GLU A 22 28.46 -9.58 -34.12
CA GLU A 22 27.82 -8.30 -34.06
C GLU A 22 28.39 -7.43 -32.93
N LYS A 23 28.61 -6.15 -33.21
CA LYS A 23 29.01 -5.17 -32.18
C LYS A 23 27.81 -4.43 -31.67
N LYS A 24 27.55 -4.50 -30.36
CA LYS A 24 26.41 -3.85 -29.69
C LYS A 24 26.84 -3.18 -28.41
N TYR A 25 26.19 -2.09 -28.10
CA TYR A 25 26.22 -1.55 -26.75
C TYR A 25 25.22 -2.31 -25.88
N LEU A 26 25.62 -2.70 -24.69
CA LEU A 26 24.74 -3.29 -23.70
C LEU A 26 24.22 -2.16 -22.80
N VAL A 27 23.02 -1.68 -23.12
CA VAL A 27 22.39 -0.55 -22.47
C VAL A 27 21.43 -1.04 -21.38
N HIS A 28 21.66 -0.59 -20.17
CA HIS A 28 20.82 -0.91 -19.01
C HIS A 28 19.45 -0.22 -19.08
N SER A 29 18.45 -0.75 -18.42
CA SER A 29 17.11 -0.16 -18.33
C SER A 29 17.07 1.26 -17.74
N SER A 30 18.17 1.74 -17.12
CA SER A 30 18.36 3.13 -16.68
C SER A 30 18.90 4.07 -17.77
N ALA A 31 19.05 3.61 -19.00
CA ALA A 31 19.75 4.28 -20.11
C ALA A 31 21.28 4.44 -19.92
N ASN A 32 21.86 3.95 -18.84
CA ASN A 32 23.31 3.84 -18.69
C ASN A 32 23.82 2.62 -19.48
N VAL A 33 25.08 2.64 -19.86
CA VAL A 33 25.72 1.60 -20.65
C VAL A 33 26.72 0.83 -19.79
N ILE A 34 26.81 -0.48 -20.00
CA ILE A 34 27.89 -1.24 -19.36
C ILE A 34 29.25 -0.80 -19.89
N GLY A 35 30.20 -0.63 -18.99
CA GLY A 35 31.57 -0.31 -19.34
C GLY A 35 32.55 -0.95 -18.38
N CYS A 36 33.82 -0.75 -18.66
CA CYS A 36 34.95 -1.28 -17.90
C CYS A 36 35.68 -0.16 -17.15
N ASN A 37 35.80 -0.27 -15.83
CA ASN A 37 36.60 0.68 -15.06
C ASN A 37 38.12 0.32 -15.07
N THR A 38 38.93 1.10 -14.40
CA THR A 38 40.40 0.91 -14.31
C THR A 38 40.82 -0.39 -13.63
N GLU A 39 39.92 -1.06 -12.90
CA GLU A 39 40.15 -2.35 -12.25
C GLU A 39 39.58 -3.52 -13.06
N ASN A 40 39.25 -3.28 -14.31
CA ASN A 40 38.55 -4.24 -15.20
C ASN A 40 37.19 -4.70 -14.66
N ARG A 41 36.58 -3.96 -13.73
CA ARG A 41 35.27 -4.29 -13.20
C ARG A 41 34.18 -3.72 -14.12
N ALA A 42 33.12 -4.49 -14.32
CA ALA A 42 31.95 -4.04 -15.05
C ALA A 42 31.12 -3.05 -14.22
N VAL A 43 30.87 -1.87 -14.78
CA VAL A 43 30.13 -0.77 -14.13
C VAL A 43 29.18 -0.10 -15.12
N LEU A 44 28.15 0.59 -14.58
CA LEU A 44 27.31 1.47 -15.40
C LEU A 44 28.05 2.78 -15.70
N MET A 45 28.05 3.19 -16.97
CA MET A 45 28.63 4.45 -17.45
C MET A 45 27.58 5.32 -18.15
N SER A 46 27.76 6.65 -18.11
CA SER A 46 26.91 7.55 -18.88
C SER A 46 26.99 7.25 -20.38
N PRO A 47 25.88 7.24 -21.14
CA PRO A 47 25.91 7.02 -22.58
C PRO A 47 26.68 8.08 -23.39
N THR A 48 27.13 9.16 -22.75
CA THR A 48 27.98 10.22 -23.33
C THR A 48 29.45 10.07 -22.99
N SER A 49 29.85 9.07 -22.20
CA SER A 49 31.24 8.85 -21.82
C SER A 49 32.07 8.41 -23.04
N SER A 50 33.23 9.01 -23.22
CA SER A 50 34.18 8.64 -24.28
C SER A 50 34.88 7.28 -24.03
N SER A 51 34.72 6.74 -22.85
CA SER A 51 35.33 5.44 -22.45
C SER A 51 34.42 4.25 -22.74
N ILE A 52 33.20 4.45 -23.30
CA ILE A 52 32.32 3.36 -23.66
C ILE A 52 32.70 2.81 -25.01
N LEU A 53 32.80 1.48 -25.09
CA LEU A 53 33.03 0.74 -26.32
C LEU A 53 31.92 -0.30 -26.54
N PRO A 54 31.52 -0.58 -27.77
CA PRO A 54 30.58 -1.67 -28.04
C PRO A 54 31.24 -3.03 -27.73
N LEU A 55 30.42 -3.95 -27.28
CA LEU A 55 30.81 -5.34 -27.05
C LEU A 55 30.56 -6.14 -28.30
N THR A 56 31.52 -7.00 -28.66
CA THR A 56 31.37 -7.97 -29.75
C THR A 56 30.67 -9.21 -29.21
N LEU A 57 29.48 -9.54 -29.73
CA LEU A 57 28.73 -10.75 -29.38
C LEU A 57 29.28 -11.95 -30.17
N ILE A 58 29.76 -12.95 -29.45
CA ILE A 58 30.37 -14.14 -30.03
C ILE A 58 29.51 -15.36 -29.67
N PRO A 59 28.61 -15.82 -30.57
CA PRO A 59 27.81 -17.01 -30.34
C PRO A 59 28.68 -18.25 -30.17
N GLN A 60 28.32 -19.13 -29.23
CA GLN A 60 28.99 -20.38 -28.95
C GLN A 60 28.18 -21.58 -29.47
N SER A 61 28.84 -22.70 -29.68
CA SER A 61 28.18 -23.93 -30.17
C SER A 61 27.17 -24.53 -29.20
N ASP A 62 27.22 -24.18 -27.92
CA ASP A 62 26.28 -24.60 -26.87
C ASP A 62 25.03 -23.71 -26.75
N GLY A 63 24.88 -22.74 -27.67
CA GLY A 63 23.77 -21.78 -27.67
C GLY A 63 23.90 -20.60 -26.67
N THR A 64 25.08 -20.46 -26.05
CA THR A 64 25.42 -19.29 -25.26
C THR A 64 26.10 -18.20 -26.10
N THR A 65 26.31 -17.02 -25.51
CA THR A 65 27.03 -15.91 -26.14
C THR A 65 28.09 -15.40 -25.16
N VAL A 66 29.27 -15.16 -25.69
CA VAL A 66 30.35 -14.44 -24.98
C VAL A 66 30.37 -13.00 -25.47
N LEU A 67 30.54 -12.06 -24.55
CA LEU A 67 30.54 -10.61 -24.82
C LEU A 67 31.99 -10.10 -24.68
N ALA A 68 32.63 -9.72 -25.80
CA ALA A 68 34.01 -9.29 -25.84
C ALA A 68 34.14 -7.77 -25.92
N LEU A 69 34.99 -7.19 -25.07
CA LEU A 69 35.44 -5.81 -25.14
C LEU A 69 36.77 -5.78 -25.90
N GLU A 70 36.76 -5.27 -27.12
CA GLU A 70 37.95 -5.19 -27.97
C GLU A 70 38.80 -3.96 -27.61
N GLY A 71 40.10 -4.17 -27.44
CA GLY A 71 41.09 -3.14 -27.12
C GLY A 71 42.48 -3.60 -27.53
N THR A 72 43.53 -3.10 -26.89
CA THR A 72 44.92 -3.61 -27.06
C THR A 72 45.02 -5.07 -26.64
N THR A 73 44.19 -5.50 -25.69
CA THR A 73 43.94 -6.87 -25.30
C THR A 73 42.41 -7.06 -25.29
N THR A 74 41.92 -8.14 -25.89
CA THR A 74 40.49 -8.47 -25.83
C THR A 74 40.15 -9.07 -24.48
N LEU A 75 39.15 -8.47 -23.83
CA LEU A 75 38.62 -8.91 -22.54
C LEU A 75 37.15 -9.33 -22.69
N TYR A 76 36.71 -10.25 -21.85
CA TYR A 76 35.40 -10.85 -21.93
C TYR A 76 34.60 -10.56 -20.63
N LEU A 77 33.33 -10.17 -20.76
CA LEU A 77 32.42 -10.00 -19.63
C LEU A 77 32.29 -11.35 -18.92
N SER A 78 32.74 -11.44 -17.68
CA SER A 78 32.83 -12.70 -16.94
C SER A 78 32.65 -12.49 -15.44
N LEU A 79 32.24 -13.51 -14.74
CA LEU A 79 32.26 -13.52 -13.26
C LEU A 79 33.71 -13.55 -12.74
N GLY A 80 33.92 -12.77 -11.66
CA GLY A 80 35.15 -12.86 -10.89
C GLY A 80 35.30 -14.18 -10.13
N THR A 81 36.51 -14.53 -9.78
CA THR A 81 36.83 -15.77 -9.07
C THR A 81 36.73 -15.62 -7.54
N ALA A 82 36.81 -14.38 -7.04
CA ALA A 82 36.93 -14.11 -5.60
C ALA A 82 35.63 -14.31 -4.83
N ASP A 83 34.52 -13.86 -5.38
CA ASP A 83 33.20 -13.84 -4.70
C ASP A 83 32.11 -14.65 -5.43
N GLY A 84 32.35 -14.99 -6.72
CA GLY A 84 31.42 -15.79 -7.53
C GLY A 84 30.20 -15.05 -8.07
N TRP A 85 30.08 -13.74 -7.84
CA TRP A 85 28.94 -12.92 -8.34
C TRP A 85 29.33 -11.57 -8.96
N SER A 86 30.43 -10.93 -8.54
CA SER A 86 30.91 -9.67 -9.15
C SER A 86 31.35 -9.92 -10.59
N THR A 87 30.99 -8.99 -11.49
CA THR A 87 31.26 -9.11 -12.91
C THR A 87 32.44 -8.22 -13.33
N TYR A 88 33.35 -8.79 -14.10
CA TYR A 88 34.59 -8.17 -14.59
C TYR A 88 34.75 -8.38 -16.08
N PHE A 89 35.73 -7.71 -16.69
CA PHE A 89 36.24 -7.99 -18.02
C PHE A 89 37.57 -8.75 -17.87
N LEU A 90 37.56 -10.06 -18.19
CA LEU A 90 38.68 -10.97 -18.01
C LEU A 90 39.18 -11.57 -19.35
N SER A 91 40.37 -12.11 -19.37
CA SER A 91 41.04 -12.53 -20.63
C SER A 91 40.65 -13.93 -21.16
N ASP A 92 39.91 -14.74 -20.42
CA ASP A 92 39.57 -16.12 -20.82
C ASP A 92 38.12 -16.22 -21.34
N ALA A 93 38.01 -16.42 -22.66
CA ALA A 93 36.71 -16.60 -23.32
C ALA A 93 36.13 -18.02 -23.13
N ASN A 94 36.96 -19.01 -22.80
CA ASN A 94 36.52 -20.40 -22.65
C ASN A 94 35.99 -20.73 -21.27
N ASP A 95 36.15 -19.81 -20.31
CA ASP A 95 35.59 -19.96 -18.96
C ASP A 95 34.07 -19.85 -19.00
N ARG A 96 33.37 -20.88 -18.53
CA ARG A 96 31.88 -20.87 -18.44
C ARG A 96 31.31 -19.66 -17.69
N ARG A 97 32.11 -18.99 -16.86
CA ARG A 97 31.76 -17.76 -16.21
C ARG A 97 31.60 -16.55 -17.15
N ALA A 98 32.18 -16.63 -18.39
CA ALA A 98 32.02 -15.64 -19.45
C ALA A 98 30.84 -15.95 -20.41
N HIS A 99 30.14 -17.07 -20.23
CA HIS A 99 29.08 -17.52 -21.11
C HIS A 99 27.70 -17.09 -20.59
N TYR A 100 26.92 -16.45 -21.45
CA TYR A 100 25.57 -15.96 -21.12
C TYR A 100 24.54 -16.53 -22.11
N LYS A 101 23.40 -16.96 -21.59
CA LYS A 101 22.20 -17.22 -22.39
C LYS A 101 21.38 -15.93 -22.48
N LEU A 102 21.05 -15.50 -23.70
CA LEU A 102 20.27 -14.33 -23.97
C LEU A 102 18.77 -14.71 -24.03
N GLU A 103 17.97 -14.10 -23.18
CA GLU A 103 16.53 -14.35 -23.08
C GLU A 103 15.77 -13.01 -23.31
N GLN A 104 14.66 -13.02 -24.05
CA GLN A 104 13.90 -11.81 -24.36
C GLN A 104 12.75 -11.61 -23.37
N ARG A 105 12.57 -10.38 -22.90
CA ARG A 105 11.45 -9.96 -22.06
C ARG A 105 11.08 -8.48 -22.32
N ASP A 106 9.84 -8.23 -22.75
CA ASP A 106 9.26 -6.87 -22.90
C ASP A 106 10.14 -5.90 -23.75
N GLY A 107 10.77 -6.40 -24.78
CA GLY A 107 11.68 -5.61 -25.64
C GLY A 107 13.10 -5.45 -25.07
N TYR A 108 13.37 -6.02 -23.91
CA TYR A 108 14.71 -6.09 -23.31
C TYR A 108 15.31 -7.50 -23.44
N THR A 109 16.60 -7.58 -23.19
CA THR A 109 17.37 -8.83 -23.10
C THR A 109 17.78 -9.07 -21.65
N LEU A 110 17.52 -10.26 -21.14
CA LEU A 110 18.11 -10.79 -19.92
C LEU A 110 19.33 -11.61 -20.26
N LEU A 111 20.43 -11.41 -19.54
CA LEU A 111 21.66 -12.18 -19.71
C LEU A 111 21.82 -13.16 -18.55
N ARG A 112 21.50 -14.42 -18.77
CA ARG A 112 21.63 -15.48 -17.79
C ARG A 112 23.01 -16.13 -17.84
N ASN A 113 23.78 -15.99 -16.78
CA ASN A 113 25.12 -16.59 -16.71
C ASN A 113 25.06 -18.10 -16.63
N SER A 114 25.83 -18.81 -17.48
CA SER A 114 25.79 -20.27 -17.59
C SER A 114 26.43 -21.00 -16.41
N TYR A 115 27.28 -20.34 -15.64
CA TYR A 115 27.93 -20.90 -14.46
C TYR A 115 27.04 -20.83 -13.22
N THR A 116 26.45 -19.66 -12.91
CA THR A 116 25.60 -19.47 -11.74
C THR A 116 24.13 -19.77 -12.00
N GLY A 117 23.68 -19.72 -13.25
CA GLY A 117 22.26 -19.75 -13.61
C GLY A 117 21.49 -18.46 -13.22
N LYS A 118 22.19 -17.44 -12.72
CA LYS A 118 21.64 -16.15 -12.32
C LYS A 118 21.81 -15.11 -13.42
N TYR A 119 21.11 -13.98 -13.29
CA TYR A 119 21.07 -12.94 -14.31
C TYR A 119 22.03 -11.79 -14.01
N LEU A 120 22.52 -11.18 -15.08
CA LEU A 120 23.31 -9.95 -15.04
C LEU A 120 22.41 -8.77 -14.65
N GLY A 121 22.84 -7.98 -13.69
CA GLY A 121 22.08 -6.80 -13.24
C GLY A 121 22.88 -5.93 -12.29
N THR A 122 22.20 -4.92 -11.72
CA THR A 122 22.80 -3.95 -10.79
C THR A 122 21.96 -3.83 -9.52
N ASP A 123 22.55 -3.28 -8.44
CA ASP A 123 21.80 -2.93 -7.23
C ASP A 123 21.27 -1.49 -7.29
N ALA A 124 21.89 -0.63 -8.10
CA ALA A 124 21.50 0.75 -8.29
C ALA A 124 21.57 1.15 -9.79
N ASN A 125 20.79 2.17 -10.15
CA ASN A 125 20.64 2.63 -11.54
C ASN A 125 21.57 3.81 -11.91
N THR A 126 22.50 4.17 -11.02
CA THR A 126 23.36 5.34 -11.19
C THR A 126 24.68 5.00 -11.89
N THR A 127 25.26 5.98 -12.58
CA THR A 127 26.62 5.88 -13.13
C THR A 127 27.63 5.52 -12.03
N GLY A 128 28.52 4.58 -12.31
CA GLY A 128 29.48 4.03 -11.36
C GLY A 128 28.99 2.79 -10.61
N SER A 129 27.70 2.46 -10.67
CA SER A 129 27.17 1.24 -10.04
C SER A 129 27.82 0.00 -10.61
N HIS A 130 28.21 -0.91 -9.75
CA HIS A 130 28.78 -2.20 -10.14
C HIS A 130 27.74 -3.14 -10.74
N VAL A 131 28.18 -4.00 -11.61
CA VAL A 131 27.37 -5.03 -12.26
C VAL A 131 27.68 -6.39 -11.63
N TYR A 132 26.66 -7.20 -11.43
CA TYR A 132 26.70 -8.50 -10.77
C TYR A 132 25.95 -9.56 -11.62
N SER A 133 26.28 -10.82 -11.46
CA SER A 133 25.54 -11.96 -12.07
C SER A 133 24.97 -12.87 -10.97
N ASP A 134 24.29 -12.28 -10.00
CA ASP A 134 23.65 -12.94 -8.85
C ASP A 134 22.12 -12.72 -8.81
N LYS A 135 21.56 -12.04 -9.82
CA LYS A 135 20.17 -11.57 -9.84
C LYS A 135 19.20 -12.69 -10.24
N ASP A 136 17.95 -12.56 -9.83
CA ASP A 136 16.86 -13.51 -10.16
C ASP A 136 16.15 -13.22 -11.48
N GLY A 137 16.43 -12.07 -12.09
CA GLY A 137 15.82 -11.64 -13.34
C GLY A 137 14.46 -10.95 -13.17
N SER A 138 13.94 -10.78 -11.96
CA SER A 138 12.61 -10.21 -11.71
C SER A 138 12.56 -8.68 -11.80
N ASP A 139 13.62 -8.00 -11.41
CA ASP A 139 13.70 -6.54 -11.34
C ASP A 139 14.05 -5.90 -12.70
N VAL A 140 13.60 -4.68 -12.93
CA VAL A 140 13.99 -3.84 -14.08
C VAL A 140 15.49 -3.57 -14.13
N LYS A 141 16.20 -3.61 -13.01
CA LYS A 141 17.65 -3.49 -12.89
C LYS A 141 18.43 -4.68 -13.48
N HIS A 142 17.72 -5.69 -13.93
CA HIS A 142 18.28 -6.87 -14.60
C HIS A 142 18.05 -6.86 -16.12
N LEU A 143 17.43 -5.78 -16.64
CA LEU A 143 17.03 -5.64 -18.04
C LEU A 143 18.04 -4.84 -18.84
N TRP A 144 18.40 -5.35 -20.04
CA TRP A 144 19.39 -4.77 -20.92
C TRP A 144 18.86 -4.67 -22.35
N LEU A 145 19.32 -3.67 -23.08
CA LEU A 145 19.11 -3.55 -24.53
C LEU A 145 20.43 -3.78 -25.26
N LEU A 146 20.39 -4.56 -26.31
CA LEU A 146 21.48 -4.69 -27.28
C LEU A 146 21.26 -3.65 -28.40
N SER A 147 22.08 -2.63 -28.46
CA SER A 147 21.88 -1.46 -29.34
C SER A 147 23.12 -1.14 -30.21
N GLU A 148 22.87 -0.63 -31.41
CA GLU A 148 23.92 -0.11 -32.31
C GLU A 148 24.57 1.18 -31.79
N THR A 149 23.88 1.89 -30.91
CA THR A 149 24.33 3.16 -30.36
C THR A 149 24.24 3.13 -28.82
N PRO A 150 25.13 3.84 -28.10
CA PRO A 150 25.09 3.91 -26.64
C PRO A 150 23.91 4.70 -26.12
N LYS A 151 23.34 5.60 -26.91
CA LYS A 151 22.17 6.42 -26.57
C LYS A 151 20.94 5.86 -27.28
N VAL A 152 20.02 5.34 -26.52
CA VAL A 152 18.80 4.68 -27.02
C VAL A 152 17.53 5.30 -26.44
N THR A 153 16.42 5.12 -27.14
CA THR A 153 15.08 5.27 -26.56
C THR A 153 14.72 3.93 -25.96
N LEU A 154 14.57 3.90 -24.64
CA LEU A 154 14.19 2.68 -23.91
C LEU A 154 12.77 2.25 -24.32
N PRO A 155 12.49 0.93 -24.36
CA PRO A 155 11.11 0.43 -24.40
C PRO A 155 10.31 1.03 -23.23
N VAL A 156 9.07 1.36 -23.50
CA VAL A 156 8.17 1.88 -22.45
C VAL A 156 7.50 0.67 -21.82
N ASP A 157 7.70 0.51 -20.52
CA ASP A 157 7.00 -0.50 -19.73
C ASP A 157 5.48 -0.22 -19.74
N THR A 158 4.70 -1.23 -20.15
CA THR A 158 3.24 -1.11 -20.24
C THR A 158 2.59 -2.04 -19.23
N LEU A 159 2.01 -1.42 -18.19
CA LEU A 159 1.27 -2.10 -17.13
C LEU A 159 -0.20 -2.24 -17.55
N ARG A 160 -0.70 -3.47 -17.56
CA ARG A 160 -2.10 -3.78 -17.88
C ARG A 160 -2.80 -4.33 -16.65
N TYR A 161 -3.90 -3.74 -16.24
CA TYR A 161 -4.64 -4.17 -15.08
C TYR A 161 -6.13 -3.76 -15.14
N VAL A 162 -6.89 -4.35 -14.25
CA VAL A 162 -8.34 -4.12 -14.13
C VAL A 162 -8.61 -3.31 -12.87
N ALA A 163 -9.52 -2.34 -12.97
CA ALA A 163 -10.16 -1.69 -11.83
C ALA A 163 -11.63 -2.10 -11.81
N SER A 164 -12.06 -2.83 -10.79
CA SER A 164 -13.44 -3.35 -10.73
C SER A 164 -14.35 -2.43 -9.93
N ALA A 165 -15.17 -1.60 -10.61
CA ALA A 165 -16.12 -0.69 -9.98
C ALA A 165 -17.25 -1.40 -9.23
N SER A 166 -17.51 -2.66 -9.52
CA SER A 166 -18.50 -3.50 -8.83
C SER A 166 -17.94 -4.18 -7.60
N SER A 167 -16.63 -4.29 -7.51
CA SER A 167 -15.91 -4.90 -6.38
C SER A 167 -15.63 -3.86 -5.30
N ARG A 168 -16.69 -3.37 -4.66
CA ARG A 168 -16.56 -2.39 -3.57
C ARG A 168 -15.98 -3.07 -2.33
N ARG A 169 -14.95 -2.43 -1.80
CA ARG A 169 -14.28 -2.81 -0.55
C ARG A 169 -14.76 -1.91 0.59
N GLN A 170 -13.83 -1.50 1.48
CA GLN A 170 -14.17 -0.56 2.55
C GLN A 170 -14.61 0.79 1.99
N GLN A 171 -15.47 1.45 2.74
CA GLN A 171 -15.80 2.86 2.50
C GLN A 171 -14.74 3.74 3.15
N VAL A 172 -14.37 4.82 2.49
CA VAL A 172 -13.50 5.85 3.06
C VAL A 172 -14.35 6.78 3.93
N ASP A 173 -14.15 6.72 5.24
CA ASP A 173 -14.84 7.59 6.19
C ASP A 173 -14.06 8.88 6.42
N GLY A 174 -12.75 8.87 6.17
CA GLY A 174 -11.97 10.09 6.26
C GLY A 174 -10.50 9.99 5.91
N TRP A 175 -9.96 11.18 5.69
CA TRP A 175 -8.53 11.46 5.63
C TRP A 175 -8.19 12.38 6.78
N GLY A 176 -7.11 12.09 7.48
CA GLY A 176 -6.81 12.83 8.69
C GLY A 176 -5.35 13.20 8.86
N VAL A 177 -5.10 13.92 9.95
CA VAL A 177 -3.77 14.28 10.42
C VAL A 177 -3.77 14.47 11.93
N SER A 178 -2.65 14.11 12.58
CA SER A 178 -2.43 14.48 13.98
C SER A 178 -2.24 16.00 14.12
N LEU A 179 -2.72 16.57 15.21
CA LEU A 179 -2.45 17.96 15.60
C LEU A 179 -1.08 18.13 16.26
N CYS A 180 -0.44 17.04 16.70
CA CYS A 180 0.95 17.03 17.15
C CYS A 180 1.91 17.33 15.99
N TRP A 181 2.93 18.10 16.13
CA TRP A 181 3.16 19.05 17.22
C TRP A 181 2.89 20.46 16.72
N TRP A 182 2.56 20.54 15.44
CA TRP A 182 2.42 21.78 14.68
C TRP A 182 1.33 22.70 15.25
N ALA A 183 0.23 22.13 15.73
CA ALA A 183 -0.88 22.95 16.22
C ALA A 183 -0.48 23.72 17.50
N ASN A 184 0.36 23.14 18.37
CA ASN A 184 0.93 23.82 19.51
C ASN A 184 1.77 25.04 19.10
N MET A 185 2.50 24.95 17.99
CA MET A 185 3.35 26.05 17.50
C MET A 185 2.56 27.04 16.64
N CYS A 186 1.82 26.55 15.65
CA CYS A 186 1.09 27.40 14.70
C CYS A 186 -0.13 28.07 15.32
N GLY A 187 -0.71 27.50 16.38
CA GLY A 187 -1.80 28.13 17.11
C GLY A 187 -1.41 29.46 17.76
N LYS A 188 -0.12 29.69 18.03
CA LYS A 188 0.43 30.95 18.52
C LYS A 188 0.51 32.04 17.43
N TRP A 189 0.32 31.68 16.16
CA TRP A 189 0.32 32.63 15.05
C TRP A 189 -0.94 33.50 15.02
N SER A 190 -0.95 34.50 14.12
CA SER A 190 -2.10 35.35 13.91
C SER A 190 -3.32 34.53 13.44
N ASP A 191 -4.53 35.00 13.75
CA ASP A 191 -5.77 34.38 13.32
C ASP A 191 -5.88 34.25 11.80
N THR A 192 -5.31 35.20 11.07
CA THR A 192 -5.24 35.17 9.60
C THR A 192 -4.41 33.98 9.12
N ASN A 193 -3.24 33.76 9.70
CA ASN A 193 -2.33 32.66 9.35
C ASN A 193 -2.95 31.29 9.71
N VAL A 194 -3.48 31.16 10.92
CA VAL A 194 -4.17 29.95 11.37
C VAL A 194 -5.35 29.63 10.45
N THR A 195 -6.17 30.64 10.14
CA THR A 195 -7.34 30.47 9.26
C THR A 195 -6.91 30.01 7.86
N GLN A 196 -5.86 30.59 7.29
CA GLN A 196 -5.40 30.22 5.96
C GLN A 196 -4.78 28.80 5.96
N LEU A 197 -4.04 28.46 7.00
CA LEU A 197 -3.44 27.14 7.19
C LEU A 197 -4.54 26.05 7.27
N VAL A 198 -5.56 26.28 8.11
CA VAL A 198 -6.69 25.37 8.24
C VAL A 198 -7.53 25.30 6.96
N LYS A 199 -7.72 26.40 6.22
CA LYS A 199 -8.39 26.36 4.91
C LYS A 199 -7.70 25.43 3.91
N TRP A 200 -6.39 25.43 3.85
CA TRP A 200 -5.67 24.49 2.98
C TRP A 200 -5.88 23.04 3.40
N LEU A 201 -6.00 22.79 4.69
CA LEU A 201 -6.17 21.47 5.27
C LEU A 201 -7.57 20.89 5.00
N VAL A 202 -8.64 21.67 5.26
CA VAL A 202 -10.02 21.15 5.27
C VAL A 202 -10.84 21.44 4.01
N SER A 203 -10.39 22.39 3.16
CA SER A 203 -11.13 22.77 1.95
C SER A 203 -11.33 21.60 0.99
N PRO A 204 -12.52 21.45 0.37
CA PRO A 204 -12.76 20.46 -0.70
C PRO A 204 -11.88 20.63 -1.94
N ASN A 205 -11.26 21.82 -2.11
CA ASN A 205 -10.30 22.13 -3.16
C ASN A 205 -8.84 22.14 -2.67
N GLY A 206 -8.60 21.71 -1.44
CA GLY A 206 -7.29 21.47 -0.84
C GLY A 206 -7.13 20.00 -0.46
N LEU A 207 -6.61 19.73 0.74
CA LEU A 207 -6.43 18.35 1.21
C LEU A 207 -7.76 17.66 1.58
N ASN A 208 -8.84 18.42 1.79
CA ASN A 208 -10.17 17.89 2.13
C ASN A 208 -10.18 16.93 3.33
N MET A 209 -9.28 17.15 4.29
CA MET A 209 -9.20 16.31 5.50
C MET A 209 -10.36 16.63 6.45
N ASN A 210 -10.85 15.57 7.11
CA ASN A 210 -12.01 15.64 8.01
C ASN A 210 -11.80 14.89 9.35
N VAL A 211 -10.63 14.26 9.57
CA VAL A 211 -10.31 13.55 10.81
C VAL A 211 -9.06 14.15 11.45
N PHE A 212 -9.10 14.39 12.76
CA PHE A 212 -8.03 15.09 13.48
C PHE A 212 -7.77 14.44 14.82
N ARG A 213 -6.50 14.11 15.10
CA ARG A 213 -6.09 13.51 16.37
C ARG A 213 -5.58 14.60 17.30
N TYR A 214 -6.27 14.78 18.41
CA TYR A 214 -5.96 15.76 19.45
C TYR A 214 -5.13 15.12 20.56
N ASN A 215 -3.92 15.63 20.85
CA ASN A 215 -3.08 15.13 21.94
C ASN A 215 -3.50 15.74 23.28
N ILE A 216 -3.90 14.90 24.22
CA ILE A 216 -4.05 15.28 25.63
C ILE A 216 -2.65 15.27 26.26
N GLY A 217 -2.07 16.45 26.50
CA GLY A 217 -0.71 16.60 26.98
C GLY A 217 -0.49 16.12 28.41
N GLY A 218 0.71 15.59 28.66
CA GLY A 218 1.14 15.18 30.00
C GLY A 218 1.73 16.31 30.84
N GLY A 219 2.02 17.47 30.23
CA GLY A 219 2.66 18.59 30.91
C GLY A 219 4.13 18.31 31.27
N ASP A 220 4.67 19.19 32.10
CA ASP A 220 6.03 19.03 32.62
C ASP A 220 6.12 19.58 34.04
N ASP A 221 7.15 19.18 34.78
CA ASP A 221 7.40 19.70 36.13
C ASP A 221 7.84 21.18 36.07
N PRO A 222 7.02 22.11 36.55
CA PRO A 222 7.36 23.54 36.52
C PRO A 222 8.58 23.90 37.38
N ALA A 223 8.94 23.04 38.32
CA ALA A 223 10.11 23.24 39.19
C ALA A 223 11.40 22.64 38.62
N TRP A 224 11.32 21.83 37.57
CA TRP A 224 12.44 21.19 36.90
C TRP A 224 13.32 20.32 37.82
N THR A 225 12.71 19.65 38.80
CA THR A 225 13.43 19.04 39.91
C THR A 225 13.85 17.60 39.67
N HIS A 226 13.31 16.93 38.68
CA HIS A 226 13.55 15.48 38.47
C HIS A 226 13.60 15.05 37.01
N CYS A 227 13.60 15.98 36.07
CA CYS A 227 13.72 15.70 34.64
C CYS A 227 14.62 16.72 33.92
N GLU A 228 15.71 17.16 34.57
CA GLU A 228 16.60 18.24 34.05
C GLU A 228 17.14 17.96 32.65
N GLU A 229 17.38 16.69 32.30
CA GLU A 229 17.93 16.33 30.99
C GLU A 229 16.84 16.25 29.90
N HIS A 230 15.59 16.34 30.27
CA HIS A 230 14.47 16.04 29.40
C HIS A 230 13.44 17.12 29.32
N HIS A 231 13.60 18.16 30.00
CA HIS A 231 12.74 19.30 29.87
C HIS A 231 12.73 19.75 28.41
N MET A 232 11.68 19.47 27.71
CA MET A 232 11.61 19.69 26.26
C MET A 232 11.76 21.19 25.91
N GLY A 233 11.39 22.12 26.81
CA GLY A 233 11.62 23.53 26.69
C GLY A 233 13.06 23.99 26.63
N GLN A 234 14.04 23.14 27.02
CA GLN A 234 15.46 23.45 26.96
C GLN A 234 16.17 22.98 25.68
N GLY A 235 15.53 23.09 24.53
CA GLY A 235 16.10 22.75 23.23
C GLY A 235 15.98 21.29 22.85
N LYS A 236 15.24 20.50 23.59
CA LYS A 236 14.93 19.09 23.26
C LYS A 236 13.74 18.95 22.32
N GLY A 237 12.93 19.99 22.12
CA GLY A 237 11.77 19.94 21.25
C GLY A 237 10.61 20.77 21.79
N LEU A 238 10.83 22.07 21.94
CA LEU A 238 9.80 23.02 22.39
C LEU A 238 8.44 22.81 21.68
N ARG A 239 8.46 22.38 20.40
CA ARG A 239 7.25 22.08 19.65
C ARG A 239 6.45 20.90 20.20
N ALA A 240 7.11 19.95 20.84
CA ALA A 240 6.51 18.74 21.40
C ALA A 240 6.23 18.86 22.92
N GLU A 241 6.49 20.00 23.51
CA GLU A 241 6.15 20.30 24.92
C GLU A 241 4.66 20.67 25.01
N MET A 242 3.83 19.67 25.32
CA MET A 242 2.39 19.83 25.43
C MET A 242 2.00 20.14 26.87
N GLU A 243 1.13 21.13 27.05
CA GLU A 243 0.66 21.49 28.38
C GLU A 243 -0.31 20.42 28.93
N GLY A 244 -0.07 19.97 30.16
CA GLY A 244 -1.00 19.15 30.93
C GLY A 244 -2.00 20.01 31.73
N PHE A 245 -3.17 19.49 32.00
CA PHE A 245 -4.26 20.21 32.67
C PHE A 245 -4.24 20.08 34.20
N GLN A 246 -3.38 19.25 34.78
CA GLN A 246 -3.32 19.00 36.22
C GLN A 246 -1.87 18.71 36.65
N ASP A 247 -1.46 19.20 37.80
CA ASP A 247 -0.06 19.11 38.27
C ASP A 247 0.14 18.15 39.45
N GLU A 248 -0.97 17.68 40.09
CA GLU A 248 -0.90 16.74 41.20
C GLU A 248 -2.21 15.97 41.41
N ARG A 249 -2.14 14.87 42.16
CA ARG A 249 -3.31 14.03 42.48
C ARG A 249 -4.39 14.83 43.24
N GLY A 250 -5.59 14.91 42.66
CA GLY A 250 -6.70 15.65 43.22
C GLY A 250 -6.55 17.17 43.14
N GLY A 251 -5.56 17.69 42.42
CA GLY A 251 -5.39 19.10 42.13
C GLY A 251 -6.47 19.65 41.20
N GLU A 252 -6.52 20.99 41.10
CA GLU A 252 -7.44 21.68 40.17
C GLU A 252 -7.02 21.46 38.72
N PHE A 253 -8.00 21.43 37.79
CA PHE A 253 -7.74 21.43 36.36
C PHE A 253 -7.51 22.85 35.84
N HIS A 254 -6.40 23.06 35.16
CA HIS A 254 -5.98 24.33 34.57
C HIS A 254 -6.48 24.47 33.13
N TRP A 255 -7.77 24.71 32.94
CA TRP A 255 -8.41 24.78 31.63
C TRP A 255 -7.96 25.93 30.74
N GLU A 256 -7.25 26.90 31.30
CA GLU A 256 -6.59 27.97 30.54
C GLU A 256 -5.38 27.50 29.74
N ARG A 257 -4.85 26.32 30.02
CA ARG A 257 -3.71 25.71 29.28
C ARG A 257 -4.12 25.15 27.92
N ASP A 258 -3.15 24.79 27.10
CA ASP A 258 -3.29 24.23 25.74
C ASP A 258 -4.10 25.10 24.78
N GLN A 259 -3.98 26.43 24.91
CA GLN A 259 -4.71 27.38 24.08
C GLN A 259 -4.34 27.30 22.61
N ALA A 260 -3.08 26.98 22.27
CA ALA A 260 -2.58 26.98 20.90
C ALA A 260 -3.18 25.83 20.07
N GLN A 261 -3.11 24.60 20.58
CA GLN A 261 -3.70 23.43 19.92
C GLN A 261 -5.23 23.57 19.85
N ARG A 262 -5.87 23.99 20.94
CA ARG A 262 -7.32 24.23 21.01
C ARG A 262 -7.78 25.29 20.00
N LYS A 263 -7.03 26.39 19.81
CA LYS A 263 -7.34 27.41 18.80
C LYS A 263 -7.39 26.83 17.39
N VAL A 264 -6.43 25.99 17.04
CA VAL A 264 -6.41 25.31 15.74
C VAL A 264 -7.61 24.38 15.60
N MET A 265 -7.90 23.58 16.62
CA MET A 265 -9.03 22.64 16.62
C MET A 265 -10.38 23.34 16.48
N LEU A 266 -10.59 24.45 17.19
CA LEU A 266 -11.79 25.27 17.06
C LEU A 266 -11.92 25.88 15.66
N LYS A 267 -10.81 26.30 15.06
CA LYS A 267 -10.81 26.81 13.67
C LYS A 267 -11.13 25.70 12.68
N ILE A 268 -10.67 24.48 12.91
CA ILE A 268 -11.06 23.31 12.10
C ILE A 268 -12.55 23.09 12.19
N LYS A 269 -13.12 23.05 13.40
CA LYS A 269 -14.56 22.87 13.61
C LYS A 269 -15.40 23.97 12.97
N GLU A 270 -14.94 25.24 13.03
CA GLU A 270 -15.59 26.36 12.37
C GLU A 270 -15.66 26.19 10.84
N LEU A 271 -14.57 25.78 10.22
CA LEU A 271 -14.44 25.66 8.76
C LEU A 271 -14.89 24.31 8.22
N ARG A 272 -14.93 23.28 9.05
CA ARG A 272 -15.36 21.90 8.77
C ARG A 272 -16.25 21.39 9.91
N PRO A 273 -17.54 21.76 9.96
CA PRO A 273 -18.43 21.40 11.08
C PRO A 273 -18.65 19.88 11.25
N ASP A 274 -18.44 19.10 10.20
CA ASP A 274 -18.50 17.64 10.17
C ASP A 274 -17.15 16.96 10.49
N ALA A 275 -16.15 17.73 10.94
CA ALA A 275 -14.87 17.19 11.37
C ALA A 275 -15.02 16.19 12.53
N VAL A 276 -14.33 15.08 12.43
CA VAL A 276 -14.22 14.03 13.45
C VAL A 276 -12.94 14.24 14.24
N PHE A 277 -13.04 14.22 15.56
CA PHE A 277 -11.88 14.34 16.44
C PHE A 277 -11.69 13.04 17.23
N GLU A 278 -10.46 12.56 17.28
CA GLU A 278 -9.98 11.55 18.21
C GLU A 278 -9.16 12.25 19.31
N ALA A 279 -9.41 11.92 20.57
CA ALA A 279 -8.51 12.27 21.66
C ALA A 279 -7.51 11.13 21.86
N PHE A 280 -6.22 11.45 21.94
CA PHE A 280 -5.21 10.45 22.27
C PHE A 280 -4.17 11.01 23.24
N SER A 281 -3.37 10.16 23.85
CA SER A 281 -2.33 10.56 24.79
C SER A 281 -1.00 9.91 24.46
N ASN A 282 0.04 10.73 24.24
CA ASN A 282 1.41 10.24 24.09
C ASN A 282 2.01 9.80 25.44
N SER A 283 1.64 10.46 26.53
CA SER A 283 2.13 10.15 27.88
C SER A 283 1.11 10.54 28.94
N ALA A 284 1.06 9.77 30.01
CA ALA A 284 0.38 10.21 31.23
C ALA A 284 1.05 11.49 31.77
N PRO A 285 0.30 12.33 32.56
CA PRO A 285 0.87 13.50 33.24
C PRO A 285 2.15 13.17 34.00
N TRP A 286 3.12 14.08 33.93
CA TRP A 286 4.47 13.91 34.49
C TRP A 286 4.47 13.39 35.95
N TRP A 287 3.57 13.88 36.77
CA TRP A 287 3.48 13.50 38.18
C TRP A 287 2.94 12.10 38.41
N MET A 288 2.27 11.49 37.41
CA MET A 288 1.83 10.09 37.44
C MET A 288 2.94 9.13 36.98
N THR A 289 4.00 9.61 36.35
CA THR A 289 5.07 8.79 35.77
C THR A 289 6.12 8.41 36.82
N LYS A 290 6.78 7.26 36.64
CA LYS A 290 7.87 6.76 37.49
C LYS A 290 9.12 7.63 37.40
N SER A 291 9.39 8.19 36.20
CA SER A 291 10.52 9.07 35.96
C SER A 291 10.29 10.50 36.37
N GLY A 292 9.02 10.92 36.51
CA GLY A 292 8.67 12.34 36.59
C GLY A 292 8.75 13.06 35.24
N CYS A 293 8.93 12.34 34.13
CA CYS A 293 9.07 12.87 32.77
C CYS A 293 8.01 12.32 31.85
N VAL A 294 7.52 13.14 30.95
CA VAL A 294 6.57 12.72 29.90
C VAL A 294 7.27 12.15 28.67
N ALA A 295 8.60 12.22 28.55
CA ALA A 295 9.34 11.66 27.43
C ALA A 295 9.59 10.13 27.57
N GLY A 296 9.36 9.56 28.74
CA GLY A 296 9.51 8.14 29.02
C GLY A 296 10.29 7.84 30.30
N TYR A 297 10.70 6.58 30.46
CA TYR A 297 11.43 6.10 31.64
C TYR A 297 12.94 5.99 31.38
N THR A 298 13.76 5.91 32.44
CA THR A 298 15.23 5.74 32.33
C THR A 298 15.61 4.49 31.56
N ASN A 299 14.84 3.41 31.69
CA ASN A 299 14.89 2.26 30.81
C ASN A 299 13.70 2.34 29.85
N ALA A 300 13.95 2.73 28.61
CA ALA A 300 12.94 2.99 27.59
C ALA A 300 12.01 1.79 27.24
N GLY A 301 12.40 0.56 27.58
CA GLY A 301 11.58 -0.64 27.43
C GLY A 301 10.78 -1.03 28.68
N GLN A 302 10.61 -0.10 29.62
CA GLN A 302 9.82 -0.34 30.84
C GLN A 302 8.72 0.71 31.00
N ASP A 303 7.60 0.28 31.57
CA ASP A 303 6.43 1.12 31.81
C ASP A 303 6.74 2.32 32.69
N ASN A 304 6.33 3.48 32.22
CA ASN A 304 6.57 4.73 32.93
C ASN A 304 5.39 5.17 33.81
N LEU A 305 4.16 4.76 33.52
CA LEU A 305 3.03 5.05 34.40
C LEU A 305 3.13 4.21 35.69
N LYS A 306 2.95 4.84 36.85
CA LYS A 306 2.83 4.16 38.14
C LYS A 306 1.50 3.41 38.23
N GLU A 307 1.52 2.16 38.67
CA GLU A 307 0.30 1.30 38.69
C GLU A 307 -0.82 1.83 39.59
N ASP A 308 -0.47 2.48 40.70
CA ASP A 308 -1.43 3.11 41.63
C ASP A 308 -2.05 4.40 41.07
N TYR A 309 -1.67 4.83 39.85
CA TYR A 309 -2.23 5.98 39.13
C TYR A 309 -3.10 5.61 37.93
N TYR A 310 -3.39 4.33 37.69
CA TYR A 310 -4.23 3.93 36.54
C TYR A 310 -5.62 4.57 36.60
N GLU A 311 -6.25 4.64 37.77
CA GLU A 311 -7.56 5.27 37.91
C GLU A 311 -7.47 6.78 37.73
N ASP A 312 -6.44 7.43 38.27
CA ASP A 312 -6.23 8.87 38.12
C ASP A 312 -6.01 9.26 36.66
N PHE A 313 -5.20 8.47 35.94
CA PHE A 313 -4.95 8.71 34.52
C PHE A 313 -6.23 8.51 33.69
N ALA A 314 -6.99 7.45 33.92
CA ALA A 314 -8.26 7.21 33.26
C ALA A 314 -9.25 8.37 33.50
N ARG A 315 -9.37 8.86 34.74
CA ARG A 315 -10.21 10.01 35.09
C ARG A 315 -9.72 11.29 34.45
N TYR A 316 -8.41 11.54 34.41
CA TYR A 316 -7.80 12.68 33.74
C TYR A 316 -8.21 12.75 32.26
N LEU A 317 -8.03 11.65 31.54
CA LEU A 317 -8.39 11.56 30.12
C LEU A 317 -9.89 11.81 29.89
N VAL A 318 -10.75 11.20 30.71
CA VAL A 318 -12.21 11.34 30.61
C VAL A 318 -12.66 12.75 30.95
N GLU A 319 -12.10 13.38 31.98
CA GLU A 319 -12.45 14.77 32.36
C GLU A 319 -12.06 15.78 31.27
N VAL A 320 -10.91 15.60 30.61
CA VAL A 320 -10.54 16.43 29.46
C VAL A 320 -11.57 16.26 28.33
N CYS A 321 -11.97 15.04 28.01
CA CYS A 321 -13.00 14.80 26.98
C CYS A 321 -14.34 15.44 27.35
N LYS A 322 -14.77 15.35 28.61
CA LYS A 322 -15.99 16.00 29.09
C LYS A 322 -15.91 17.52 28.96
N HIS A 323 -14.80 18.11 29.40
CA HIS A 323 -14.60 19.55 29.31
C HIS A 323 -14.71 20.07 27.87
N TYR A 324 -14.07 19.35 26.91
CA TYR A 324 -14.14 19.73 25.48
C TYR A 324 -15.55 19.61 24.91
N ARG A 325 -16.33 18.60 25.32
CA ARG A 325 -17.75 18.50 24.96
C ARG A 325 -18.57 19.66 25.55
N ASP A 326 -18.44 19.92 26.84
CA ASP A 326 -19.29 20.81 27.57
C ASP A 326 -18.99 22.29 27.25
N GLU A 327 -17.72 22.67 27.14
CA GLU A 327 -17.31 24.06 26.90
C GLU A 327 -17.18 24.43 25.42
N TYR A 328 -16.72 23.48 24.58
CA TYR A 328 -16.45 23.76 23.16
C TYR A 328 -17.39 23.03 22.21
N GLY A 329 -18.30 22.21 22.74
CA GLY A 329 -19.18 21.36 21.93
C GLY A 329 -18.44 20.38 21.03
N ILE A 330 -17.23 19.94 21.41
CA ILE A 330 -16.43 18.96 20.71
C ILE A 330 -16.53 17.64 21.47
N GLU A 331 -17.34 16.73 20.97
CA GLU A 331 -17.38 15.36 21.45
C GLU A 331 -16.39 14.53 20.62
N PHE A 332 -15.37 13.98 21.28
CA PHE A 332 -14.42 13.10 20.61
C PHE A 332 -15.11 11.79 20.21
N LYS A 333 -14.88 11.32 18.99
CA LYS A 333 -15.37 10.03 18.54
C LYS A 333 -14.74 8.91 19.36
N THR A 334 -13.42 8.97 19.54
CA THR A 334 -12.64 7.95 20.25
C THR A 334 -11.73 8.60 21.27
N LEU A 335 -11.38 7.79 22.28
CA LEU A 335 -10.32 8.05 23.24
C LEU A 335 -9.29 6.92 23.11
N GLU A 336 -8.07 7.28 22.67
CA GLU A 336 -6.91 6.39 22.55
C GLU A 336 -5.92 6.67 23.68
N PRO A 337 -5.81 5.77 24.68
CA PRO A 337 -4.98 6.04 25.85
C PRO A 337 -3.48 5.76 25.64
N PHE A 338 -3.10 5.18 24.49
CA PHE A 338 -1.75 4.77 24.17
C PHE A 338 -1.25 5.45 22.90
N ASN A 339 0.07 5.50 22.75
CA ASN A 339 0.71 5.81 21.48
C ASN A 339 2.05 5.08 21.42
N GLU A 340 2.20 4.15 20.46
CA GLU A 340 3.41 3.38 20.22
C GLU A 340 3.98 2.70 21.49
N ALA A 341 3.09 2.19 22.32
CA ALA A 341 3.38 1.81 23.71
C ALA A 341 4.37 0.65 23.85
N LEU A 342 4.44 -0.28 22.88
CA LEU A 342 5.37 -1.43 22.92
C LEU A 342 6.79 -1.11 22.41
N THR A 343 7.05 0.13 22.01
CA THR A 343 8.38 0.51 21.53
C THR A 343 9.37 0.70 22.67
N SER A 344 10.66 0.43 22.39
CA SER A 344 11.74 0.55 23.37
C SER A 344 12.55 1.83 23.25
N TYR A 345 11.99 2.88 22.66
CA TYR A 345 12.67 4.18 22.50
C TYR A 345 12.10 5.31 23.36
N TRP A 346 11.02 5.07 24.14
CA TRP A 346 10.45 6.05 25.06
C TRP A 346 11.32 6.20 26.29
N GLY A 347 12.43 6.88 26.12
CA GLY A 347 13.41 7.15 27.18
C GLY A 347 13.31 8.57 27.68
N CYS A 348 13.62 8.76 28.96
CA CYS A 348 13.56 10.07 29.59
C CYS A 348 14.50 11.13 29.00
N SER A 349 15.42 10.79 28.07
CA SER A 349 16.19 11.73 27.24
C SER A 349 15.56 12.05 25.87
N GLY A 350 14.33 11.64 25.66
CA GLY A 350 13.60 11.87 24.43
C GLY A 350 13.27 13.34 24.17
N GLY A 351 13.04 13.70 22.90
CA GLY A 351 12.66 15.04 22.45
C GLY A 351 11.15 15.22 22.22
N GLN A 352 10.33 14.28 22.69
CA GLN A 352 8.86 14.32 22.58
C GLN A 352 8.23 13.47 23.68
N GLU A 353 6.93 13.67 23.94
CA GLU A 353 6.15 12.85 24.86
C GLU A 353 6.10 11.38 24.36
N GLY A 354 6.15 10.45 25.30
CA GLY A 354 6.00 9.02 25.04
C GLY A 354 5.99 8.21 26.35
N CYS A 355 5.24 7.12 26.36
CA CYS A 355 5.09 6.28 27.54
C CYS A 355 5.01 4.81 27.13
N HIS A 356 5.97 4.01 27.59
CA HIS A 356 5.91 2.57 27.39
C HIS A 356 4.84 1.95 28.29
N PHE A 357 4.08 1.02 27.72
CA PHE A 357 3.20 0.07 28.42
C PHE A 357 3.42 -1.31 27.80
N ASP A 358 3.78 -2.29 28.59
CA ASP A 358 3.73 -3.64 28.11
C ASP A 358 2.29 -4.12 27.86
N THR A 359 2.12 -5.25 27.19
CA THR A 359 0.77 -5.75 26.85
C THR A 359 -0.11 -6.03 28.06
N GLN A 360 0.49 -6.44 29.19
CA GLN A 360 -0.28 -6.69 30.42
C GLN A 360 -0.75 -5.38 31.05
N SER A 361 0.11 -4.37 31.04
CA SER A 361 -0.22 -3.04 31.54
C SER A 361 -1.29 -2.36 30.70
N GLN A 362 -1.23 -2.48 29.37
CA GLN A 362 -2.31 -2.04 28.46
C GLN A 362 -3.64 -2.72 28.82
N VAL A 363 -3.64 -4.04 28.96
CA VAL A 363 -4.84 -4.82 29.36
C VAL A 363 -5.40 -4.35 30.71
N ASN A 364 -4.53 -4.15 31.71
CA ASN A 364 -4.93 -3.71 33.03
C ASN A 364 -5.53 -2.29 32.99
N PHE A 365 -4.90 -1.39 32.25
CA PHE A 365 -5.39 -0.03 32.09
C PHE A 365 -6.76 0.04 31.39
N LEU A 366 -6.95 -0.73 30.31
CA LEU A 366 -8.24 -0.80 29.60
C LEU A 366 -9.39 -1.28 30.48
N LYS A 367 -9.11 -2.21 31.40
CA LYS A 367 -10.10 -2.67 32.41
C LYS A 367 -10.49 -1.57 33.40
N VAL A 368 -9.60 -0.62 33.66
CA VAL A 368 -9.87 0.55 34.51
C VAL A 368 -10.58 1.65 33.74
N LEU A 369 -10.10 1.97 32.52
CA LEU A 369 -10.64 3.05 31.69
C LEU A 369 -12.09 2.78 31.27
N SER A 370 -12.39 1.56 30.82
CA SER A 370 -13.69 1.24 30.21
C SER A 370 -14.91 1.55 31.11
N PRO A 371 -14.96 1.15 32.40
CA PRO A 371 -16.07 1.51 33.25
C PRO A 371 -16.14 3.03 33.52
N ILE A 372 -15.02 3.69 33.72
CA ILE A 372 -14.97 5.15 33.98
C ILE A 372 -15.52 5.93 32.79
N LEU A 373 -15.12 5.55 31.57
CA LEU A 373 -15.63 6.20 30.35
C LEU A 373 -17.13 5.93 30.16
N LYS A 374 -17.60 4.70 30.40
CA LYS A 374 -19.04 4.37 30.31
C LYS A 374 -19.91 5.14 31.32
N GLU A 375 -19.40 5.40 32.51
CA GLU A 375 -20.12 6.17 33.56
C GLU A 375 -20.08 7.68 33.30
N SER A 376 -19.20 8.17 32.41
CA SER A 376 -19.00 9.61 32.17
C SER A 376 -20.16 10.31 31.44
N GLY A 377 -21.01 9.56 30.74
CA GLY A 377 -22.07 10.09 29.90
C GLY A 377 -21.60 10.66 28.55
N LEU A 378 -20.35 10.36 28.16
CA LEU A 378 -19.82 10.62 26.81
C LEU A 378 -20.29 9.54 25.82
N ASN A 379 -20.47 9.91 24.54
CA ASN A 379 -20.65 8.94 23.46
C ASN A 379 -19.29 8.46 22.88
N THR A 380 -18.20 8.93 23.44
CA THR A 380 -16.84 8.55 23.08
C THR A 380 -16.60 7.07 23.32
N ILE A 381 -16.07 6.37 22.34
CA ILE A 381 -15.67 4.96 22.42
C ILE A 381 -14.14 4.83 22.64
N ILE A 382 -13.69 3.66 23.05
CA ILE A 382 -12.26 3.40 23.22
C ILE A 382 -11.68 2.91 21.89
N SER A 383 -10.59 3.54 21.44
CA SER A 383 -9.66 3.01 20.45
C SER A 383 -8.40 2.46 21.12
N ALA A 384 -7.76 1.49 20.51
CA ALA A 384 -6.46 0.89 20.87
C ALA A 384 -5.96 0.01 19.71
N SER A 385 -4.67 -0.35 19.61
CA SER A 385 -3.59 -0.09 20.55
C SER A 385 -2.62 1.00 20.08
N ASP A 386 -2.79 1.55 18.89
CA ASP A 386 -2.00 2.65 18.32
C ASP A 386 -0.48 2.34 18.24
N GLU A 387 -0.14 1.12 17.91
CA GLU A 387 1.24 0.65 17.90
C GLU A 387 2.01 1.08 16.65
N THR A 388 3.29 1.39 16.78
CA THR A 388 4.18 1.94 15.74
C THR A 388 4.29 1.09 14.48
N SER A 389 4.08 -0.24 14.61
CA SER A 389 4.24 -1.21 13.54
C SER A 389 3.15 -2.26 13.54
N THR A 390 2.93 -2.86 12.37
CA THR A 390 2.00 -3.98 12.24
C THR A 390 2.40 -5.19 13.10
N THR A 391 3.69 -5.42 13.33
CA THR A 391 4.18 -6.49 14.21
C THR A 391 3.76 -6.25 15.67
N HIS A 392 3.96 -5.04 16.21
CA HIS A 392 3.54 -4.69 17.56
C HIS A 392 2.01 -4.67 17.69
N SER A 393 1.30 -4.19 16.65
CA SER A 393 -0.16 -4.23 16.59
C SER A 393 -0.70 -5.66 16.72
N LEU A 394 -0.11 -6.63 16.01
CA LEU A 394 -0.47 -8.05 16.16
C LEU A 394 -0.14 -8.61 17.54
N GLN A 395 0.97 -8.18 18.14
CA GLN A 395 1.34 -8.57 19.51
C GLN A 395 0.30 -8.08 20.53
N ALA A 396 -0.10 -6.81 20.45
CA ALA A 396 -1.14 -6.22 21.29
C ALA A 396 -2.50 -6.92 21.07
N TRP A 397 -2.91 -7.13 19.80
CA TRP A 397 -4.16 -7.84 19.48
C TRP A 397 -4.23 -9.22 20.14
N ASN A 398 -3.16 -10.01 20.01
CA ASN A 398 -3.12 -11.36 20.57
C ASN A 398 -3.24 -11.35 22.11
N ALA A 399 -2.57 -10.40 22.77
CA ALA A 399 -2.68 -10.24 24.22
C ALA A 399 -4.11 -9.83 24.64
N TYR A 400 -4.72 -8.89 23.93
CA TYR A 400 -6.10 -8.44 24.21
C TYR A 400 -7.12 -9.56 24.01
N GLN A 401 -6.94 -10.38 22.99
CA GLN A 401 -7.78 -11.54 22.72
C GLN A 401 -7.65 -12.59 23.83
N GLN A 402 -6.41 -12.93 24.21
CA GLN A 402 -6.13 -13.91 25.28
C GLN A 402 -6.69 -13.47 26.64
N GLN A 403 -6.68 -12.17 26.92
CA GLN A 403 -7.14 -11.57 28.18
C GLN A 403 -8.61 -11.15 28.15
N ASN A 404 -9.35 -11.43 27.06
CA ASN A 404 -10.76 -11.09 26.83
C ASN A 404 -11.09 -9.59 26.96
N VAL A 405 -10.18 -8.69 26.57
CA VAL A 405 -10.39 -7.23 26.62
C VAL A 405 -10.71 -6.62 25.24
N LEU A 406 -10.70 -7.38 24.16
CA LEU A 406 -11.15 -6.88 22.85
C LEU A 406 -12.59 -6.33 22.87
N SER A 407 -13.46 -6.82 23.75
CA SER A 407 -14.82 -6.34 23.92
C SER A 407 -14.92 -4.97 24.61
N LEU A 408 -13.82 -4.45 25.16
CA LEU A 408 -13.76 -3.15 25.81
C LEU A 408 -13.44 -2.00 24.82
N ILE A 409 -12.96 -2.34 23.63
CA ILE A 409 -12.60 -1.41 22.57
C ILE A 409 -13.53 -1.60 21.37
N ASP A 410 -13.82 -0.53 20.65
CA ASP A 410 -14.73 -0.54 19.51
C ASP A 410 -13.99 -0.25 18.18
N GLN A 411 -12.88 0.45 18.27
CA GLN A 411 -12.03 0.82 17.13
C GLN A 411 -10.59 0.31 17.34
N TRP A 412 -10.01 -0.30 16.30
CA TRP A 412 -8.61 -0.68 16.30
C TRP A 412 -7.78 0.36 15.56
N ASN A 413 -6.80 0.93 16.24
CA ASN A 413 -5.83 1.86 15.70
C ASN A 413 -4.48 1.16 15.48
N THR A 414 -3.78 1.50 14.39
CA THR A 414 -2.42 1.00 14.12
C THR A 414 -1.64 1.98 13.26
N HIS A 415 -0.32 2.09 13.51
CA HIS A 415 0.58 2.79 12.61
C HIS A 415 1.23 1.81 11.61
N THR A 416 1.84 2.35 10.56
CA THR A 416 2.49 1.56 9.51
C THR A 416 3.91 2.04 9.19
N TYR A 417 4.64 2.59 10.17
CA TYR A 417 6.03 3.00 10.01
C TYR A 417 6.93 1.83 9.60
N SER A 418 6.70 0.67 10.21
CA SER A 418 7.26 -0.61 9.77
C SER A 418 6.12 -1.61 9.59
N ALA A 419 5.85 -2.02 8.36
CA ALA A 419 4.71 -2.87 8.04
C ALA A 419 4.96 -3.72 6.81
N THR A 420 4.62 -5.00 6.89
CA THR A 420 4.55 -5.89 5.74
C THR A 420 3.12 -5.93 5.19
N ASN A 421 2.95 -6.20 3.90
CA ASN A 421 1.60 -6.32 3.34
C ASN A 421 0.83 -7.53 3.90
N VAL A 422 1.53 -8.55 4.39
CA VAL A 422 0.92 -9.70 5.11
C VAL A 422 0.26 -9.26 6.40
N GLU A 423 1.04 -8.60 7.25
CA GLU A 423 0.55 -8.15 8.55
C GLU A 423 -0.57 -7.13 8.38
N ARG A 424 -0.47 -6.21 7.37
CA ARG A 424 -1.57 -5.33 6.99
C ARG A 424 -2.86 -6.11 6.71
N ALA A 425 -2.78 -7.10 5.83
CA ALA A 425 -3.94 -7.92 5.45
C ALA A 425 -4.46 -8.76 6.62
N GLN A 426 -3.58 -9.24 7.48
CA GLN A 426 -3.94 -9.99 8.68
C GLN A 426 -4.71 -9.11 9.67
N ILE A 427 -4.17 -7.93 10.03
CA ILE A 427 -4.84 -6.98 10.94
C ILE A 427 -6.19 -6.58 10.37
N GLY A 428 -6.25 -6.19 9.09
CA GLY A 428 -7.51 -5.82 8.45
C GLY A 428 -8.55 -6.94 8.45
N SER A 429 -8.14 -8.19 8.25
CA SER A 429 -9.03 -9.36 8.35
C SER A 429 -9.53 -9.60 9.77
N MET A 430 -8.62 -9.49 10.76
CA MET A 430 -8.94 -9.71 12.17
C MET A 430 -9.89 -8.63 12.69
N ALA A 431 -9.65 -7.35 12.37
CA ALA A 431 -10.52 -6.24 12.79
C ALA A 431 -11.93 -6.40 12.22
N ARG A 432 -12.05 -6.70 10.92
CA ARG A 432 -13.36 -6.95 10.28
C ARG A 432 -14.07 -8.17 10.86
N ALA A 433 -13.36 -9.27 11.10
CA ALA A 433 -13.94 -10.48 11.71
C ALA A 433 -14.45 -10.23 13.13
N ALA A 434 -13.80 -9.33 13.87
CA ALA A 434 -14.20 -8.92 15.22
C ALA A 434 -15.23 -7.77 15.23
N GLY A 435 -15.64 -7.27 14.06
CA GLY A 435 -16.58 -6.14 13.95
C GLY A 435 -16.03 -4.82 14.48
N LYS A 436 -14.69 -4.62 14.44
CA LYS A 436 -14.04 -3.39 14.87
C LYS A 436 -13.92 -2.41 13.70
N GLU A 437 -14.14 -1.12 13.95
CA GLU A 437 -13.65 -0.08 13.05
C GLU A 437 -12.12 -0.13 13.00
N LEU A 438 -11.54 0.16 11.85
CA LEU A 438 -10.09 0.09 11.68
C LEU A 438 -9.55 1.41 11.13
N TRP A 439 -8.68 2.05 11.89
CA TRP A 439 -7.96 3.22 11.43
C TRP A 439 -6.47 2.91 11.27
N MET A 440 -5.91 3.37 10.16
CA MET A 440 -4.49 3.64 10.10
C MET A 440 -4.28 5.05 10.68
N SER A 441 -4.09 5.08 11.99
CA SER A 441 -4.20 6.28 12.81
C SER A 441 -3.00 7.21 12.68
N GLU A 442 -1.83 6.67 12.24
CA GLU A 442 -0.65 7.47 12.05
C GLU A 442 0.36 6.83 11.11
N SER A 443 0.86 7.60 10.14
CA SER A 443 2.07 7.27 9.38
C SER A 443 2.70 8.56 8.83
N GLY A 444 3.95 8.45 8.39
CA GLY A 444 4.68 9.59 7.87
C GLY A 444 5.97 9.15 7.18
N SER A 445 6.72 10.08 6.62
CA SER A 445 7.97 9.78 5.93
C SER A 445 9.06 10.78 6.24
N GLY A 446 10.22 10.28 6.65
CA GLY A 446 11.46 11.05 6.72
C GLY A 446 12.13 11.30 5.36
N GLY A 447 11.52 10.83 4.24
CA GLY A 447 12.03 11.07 2.89
C GLY A 447 11.72 12.47 2.41
N THR A 448 12.64 13.09 1.66
CA THR A 448 12.52 14.44 1.10
C THR A 448 12.30 14.42 -0.41
N GLY A 449 11.78 15.53 -0.95
CA GLY A 449 11.59 15.76 -2.36
C GLY A 449 10.57 14.80 -2.98
N ILE A 450 10.39 14.89 -4.30
CA ILE A 450 9.32 14.17 -4.99
C ILE A 450 9.42 12.64 -4.81
N GLY A 451 10.61 12.05 -4.86
CA GLY A 451 10.79 10.60 -4.71
C GLY A 451 10.41 10.11 -3.31
N GLY A 452 10.81 10.82 -2.26
CA GLY A 452 10.42 10.51 -0.87
C GLY A 452 8.91 10.65 -0.67
N ASN A 453 8.31 11.70 -1.22
CA ASN A 453 6.88 11.96 -1.11
C ASN A 453 6.03 10.92 -1.88
N LEU A 454 6.51 10.46 -3.05
CA LEU A 454 5.85 9.37 -3.81
C LEU A 454 5.98 8.01 -3.08
N SER A 455 7.10 7.76 -2.42
CA SER A 455 7.25 6.55 -1.59
C SER A 455 6.24 6.54 -0.44
N MET A 456 5.95 7.69 0.13
CA MET A 456 4.91 7.84 1.14
C MET A 456 3.50 7.65 0.55
N ALA A 457 3.22 8.20 -0.65
CA ALA A 457 1.96 7.94 -1.34
C ALA A 457 1.77 6.43 -1.61
N GLN A 458 2.83 5.73 -2.01
CA GLN A 458 2.79 4.27 -2.19
C GLN A 458 2.49 3.53 -0.88
N ARG A 459 3.04 3.98 0.27
CA ARG A 459 2.70 3.42 1.59
C ARG A 459 1.21 3.59 1.89
N LEU A 460 0.67 4.81 1.72
CA LEU A 460 -0.76 5.07 1.87
C LEU A 460 -1.60 4.15 0.98
N MET A 461 -1.23 3.99 -0.29
CA MET A 461 -1.95 3.11 -1.22
C MET A 461 -1.89 1.64 -0.78
N ASN A 462 -0.75 1.18 -0.24
CA ASN A 462 -0.62 -0.17 0.31
C ASN A 462 -1.47 -0.36 1.57
N ASP A 463 -1.51 0.63 2.46
CA ASP A 463 -2.37 0.61 3.64
C ASP A 463 -3.84 0.51 3.23
N MET A 464 -4.29 1.38 2.33
CA MET A 464 -5.69 1.35 1.84
C MET A 464 -6.02 0.04 1.11
N ARG A 465 -5.05 -0.58 0.45
CA ARG A 465 -5.22 -1.82 -0.29
C ARG A 465 -5.23 -3.06 0.60
N TYR A 466 -4.26 -3.20 1.51
CA TYR A 466 -4.01 -4.43 2.26
C TYR A 466 -4.60 -4.39 3.67
N LEU A 467 -4.33 -3.34 4.44
CA LEU A 467 -4.92 -3.12 5.76
C LEU A 467 -6.42 -2.81 5.62
N ALA A 468 -6.76 -2.05 4.60
CA ALA A 468 -8.13 -1.64 4.26
C ALA A 468 -8.84 -0.88 5.40
N PRO A 469 -8.23 0.18 5.96
CA PRO A 469 -8.84 1.00 6.99
C PRO A 469 -9.94 1.89 6.41
N GLU A 470 -10.89 2.30 7.24
CA GLU A 470 -11.90 3.30 6.89
C GLU A 470 -11.34 4.73 6.95
N VAL A 471 -10.32 4.97 7.81
CA VAL A 471 -9.62 6.25 7.96
C VAL A 471 -8.12 6.06 7.86
N TRP A 472 -7.45 7.01 7.21
CA TRP A 472 -6.00 7.09 7.15
C TRP A 472 -5.51 8.47 7.57
N CYS A 473 -4.59 8.56 8.57
CA CYS A 473 -4.06 9.79 9.11
C CYS A 473 -2.55 9.94 8.88
N ASP A 474 -2.13 11.13 8.43
CA ASP A 474 -0.74 11.54 8.46
C ASP A 474 -0.29 11.86 9.90
N TRP A 475 1.02 11.70 10.18
CA TRP A 475 1.62 12.09 11.46
C TRP A 475 1.41 13.58 11.73
N GLN A 476 1.89 14.47 10.83
CA GLN A 476 1.71 15.90 11.04
C GLN A 476 1.59 16.70 9.73
N TYR A 477 1.10 17.93 9.88
CA TYR A 477 0.79 18.82 8.77
C TYR A 477 1.91 19.83 8.48
N VAL A 478 2.50 20.44 9.51
CA VAL A 478 3.53 21.48 9.39
C VAL A 478 4.81 21.05 10.09
N GLU A 479 5.97 21.27 9.44
CA GLU A 479 7.27 21.10 10.04
C GLU A 479 8.20 22.29 9.71
N GLU A 480 9.19 22.55 10.56
CA GLU A 480 10.08 23.68 10.39
C GLU A 480 11.19 23.40 9.38
N GLY A 481 11.25 24.22 8.32
CA GLY A 481 12.35 24.22 7.35
C GLY A 481 12.51 22.98 6.48
N THR A 482 11.56 22.03 6.49
CA THR A 482 11.69 20.76 5.76
C THR A 482 10.35 20.27 5.22
N ASP A 483 10.36 19.40 4.19
CA ASP A 483 9.24 18.61 3.73
C ASP A 483 9.22 17.17 4.32
N GLN A 484 10.17 16.86 5.19
CA GLN A 484 10.12 15.62 5.98
C GLN A 484 8.94 15.67 6.95
N TRP A 485 8.23 14.59 7.07
CA TRP A 485 7.12 14.42 8.02
C TRP A 485 5.99 15.47 7.90
N SER A 486 5.95 16.27 6.83
CA SER A 486 5.00 17.38 6.71
C SER A 486 4.47 17.60 5.29
N MET A 487 3.40 18.38 5.20
CA MET A 487 2.80 18.84 3.95
C MET A 487 2.96 20.35 3.75
N VAL A 488 3.31 21.06 4.83
CA VAL A 488 3.58 22.51 4.82
C VAL A 488 4.92 22.74 5.52
N THR A 489 5.81 23.45 4.85
CA THR A 489 7.07 23.92 5.44
C THR A 489 6.81 25.26 6.11
N GLY A 490 7.05 25.35 7.41
CA GLY A 490 6.82 26.54 8.19
C GLY A 490 8.08 27.11 8.82
N SER A 491 7.96 28.32 9.40
CA SER A 491 8.89 28.85 10.39
C SER A 491 8.10 29.21 11.63
N PHE A 492 8.26 28.41 12.68
CA PHE A 492 7.50 28.59 13.89
C PHE A 492 7.73 29.94 14.58
N SER A 493 8.93 30.50 14.42
CA SER A 493 9.34 31.76 15.06
C SER A 493 8.74 33.01 14.40
N ASN A 494 8.52 33.02 13.07
CA ASN A 494 8.08 34.21 12.34
C ASN A 494 6.74 34.06 11.63
N GLY A 495 6.16 32.85 11.63
CA GLY A 495 4.83 32.58 11.05
C GLY A 495 4.81 32.59 9.52
N ASN A 496 5.94 32.48 8.84
CA ASN A 496 6.02 32.24 7.40
C ASN A 496 5.79 30.75 7.12
N TYR A 497 5.05 30.45 6.06
CA TYR A 497 4.75 29.06 5.69
C TYR A 497 4.40 28.94 4.21
N GLU A 498 4.68 27.77 3.64
CA GLU A 498 4.36 27.44 2.26
C GLU A 498 3.98 25.95 2.11
N ARG A 499 3.14 25.66 1.13
CA ARG A 499 2.83 24.27 0.77
C ARG A 499 4.04 23.65 0.08
N ASN A 500 4.55 22.58 0.64
CA ASN A 500 5.65 21.83 0.02
C ASN A 500 5.15 20.78 -0.98
N LYS A 501 6.03 20.00 -1.56
CA LYS A 501 5.67 19.02 -2.59
C LYS A 501 4.79 17.89 -2.05
N ASN A 502 4.99 17.51 -0.78
CA ASN A 502 4.19 16.47 -0.14
C ASN A 502 2.70 16.86 -0.03
N TYR A 503 2.40 18.16 0.17
CA TYR A 503 1.03 18.67 0.14
C TYR A 503 0.31 18.29 -1.17
N TYR A 504 0.95 18.56 -2.30
CA TYR A 504 0.34 18.31 -3.61
C TYR A 504 0.30 16.83 -3.97
N VAL A 505 1.21 16.02 -3.43
CA VAL A 505 1.15 14.56 -3.55
C VAL A 505 -0.04 14.01 -2.76
N ARG A 506 -0.29 14.49 -1.55
CA ARG A 506 -1.47 14.12 -0.76
C ARG A 506 -2.77 14.58 -1.41
N GLU A 507 -2.80 15.81 -1.92
CA GLU A 507 -3.96 16.39 -2.60
C GLU A 507 -4.41 15.54 -3.80
N GLN A 508 -3.50 14.85 -4.49
CA GLN A 508 -3.85 13.90 -5.56
C GLN A 508 -4.72 12.73 -5.09
N ILE A 509 -4.69 12.41 -3.82
CA ILE A 509 -5.48 11.31 -3.24
C ILE A 509 -6.70 11.89 -2.51
N THR A 510 -6.47 12.68 -1.48
CA THR A 510 -7.49 13.08 -0.50
C THR A 510 -8.56 14.02 -1.06
N ARG A 511 -8.19 14.89 -2.01
CA ARG A 511 -9.13 15.79 -2.69
C ARG A 511 -10.14 15.04 -3.56
N PHE A 512 -9.73 13.94 -4.18
CA PHE A 512 -10.50 13.26 -5.23
C PHE A 512 -11.19 12.00 -4.72
N ILE A 513 -10.55 11.21 -3.87
CA ILE A 513 -11.20 10.11 -3.14
C ILE A 513 -11.75 10.68 -1.85
N ARG A 514 -13.06 10.92 -1.83
CA ARG A 514 -13.73 11.66 -0.76
C ARG A 514 -14.37 10.73 0.25
N GLN A 515 -14.74 11.28 1.40
CA GLN A 515 -15.61 10.61 2.36
C GLN A 515 -16.85 10.03 1.66
N GLY A 516 -17.20 8.79 1.99
CA GLY A 516 -18.31 8.06 1.38
C GLY A 516 -17.98 7.34 0.07
N TYR A 517 -16.76 7.50 -0.48
CA TYR A 517 -16.31 6.70 -1.61
C TYR A 517 -15.94 5.30 -1.14
N SER A 518 -16.26 4.29 -1.95
CA SER A 518 -15.81 2.92 -1.70
C SER A 518 -14.57 2.62 -2.53
N LEU A 519 -13.54 2.06 -1.91
CA LEU A 519 -12.41 1.55 -2.69
C LEU A 519 -12.85 0.37 -3.54
N VAL A 520 -12.24 0.23 -4.69
CA VAL A 520 -12.45 -0.91 -5.59
C VAL A 520 -11.13 -1.62 -5.84
N SER A 521 -11.20 -2.92 -6.04
CA SER A 521 -10.01 -3.73 -6.25
C SER A 521 -9.32 -3.40 -7.56
N THR A 522 -7.99 -3.38 -7.54
CA THR A 522 -7.15 -3.30 -8.74
C THR A 522 -6.11 -4.42 -8.71
N SER A 523 -5.65 -4.88 -9.87
CA SER A 523 -4.58 -5.88 -9.97
C SER A 523 -3.16 -5.28 -9.90
N SER A 524 -3.04 -3.96 -9.73
CA SER A 524 -1.76 -3.25 -9.61
C SER A 524 -1.66 -2.48 -8.29
N ASP A 525 -0.55 -2.59 -7.60
CA ASP A 525 -0.22 -1.79 -6.41
C ASP A 525 0.19 -0.35 -6.74
N GLN A 526 0.47 -0.05 -8.02
CA GLN A 526 0.72 1.32 -8.50
C GLN A 526 -0.58 2.11 -8.78
N ALA A 527 -1.75 1.53 -8.50
CA ALA A 527 -3.05 2.16 -8.68
C ALA A 527 -3.90 2.03 -7.41
N LEU A 528 -4.55 3.14 -7.04
CA LEU A 528 -5.62 3.17 -6.04
C LEU A 528 -6.88 3.67 -6.72
N CYS A 529 -7.94 2.86 -6.71
CA CYS A 529 -9.20 3.20 -7.34
C CYS A 529 -10.35 3.25 -6.34
N ALA A 530 -11.26 4.19 -6.54
CA ALA A 530 -12.45 4.33 -5.71
C ALA A 530 -13.65 4.74 -6.57
N VAL A 531 -14.84 4.33 -6.16
CA VAL A 531 -16.11 4.71 -6.80
C VAL A 531 -16.94 5.52 -5.81
N ASN A 532 -17.60 6.56 -6.28
CA ASN A 532 -18.50 7.35 -5.44
C ASN A 532 -19.74 6.55 -5.01
N ALA A 533 -20.48 7.07 -4.04
CA ALA A 533 -21.67 6.41 -3.52
C ALA A 533 -22.75 6.14 -4.59
N ALA A 534 -22.86 7.02 -5.60
CA ALA A 534 -23.81 6.85 -6.71
C ALA A 534 -23.40 5.77 -7.70
N GLY A 535 -22.11 5.36 -7.72
CA GLY A 535 -21.59 4.36 -8.64
C GLY A 535 -21.35 4.90 -10.07
N ASP A 536 -21.43 6.21 -10.28
CA ASP A 536 -21.33 6.85 -11.59
C ASP A 536 -20.00 7.56 -11.85
N THR A 537 -19.10 7.55 -10.88
CA THR A 537 -17.79 8.20 -10.99
C THR A 537 -16.72 7.30 -10.38
N LEU A 538 -15.75 6.91 -11.20
CA LEU A 538 -14.52 6.21 -10.77
C LEU A 538 -13.39 7.23 -10.66
N VAL A 539 -12.66 7.18 -9.55
CA VAL A 539 -11.38 7.89 -9.36
C VAL A 539 -10.26 6.87 -9.40
N ALA A 540 -9.27 7.09 -10.26
CA ALA A 540 -8.06 6.30 -10.33
C ALA A 540 -6.85 7.19 -10.04
N VAL A 541 -6.10 6.85 -8.99
CA VAL A 541 -4.83 7.51 -8.62
C VAL A 541 -3.70 6.56 -8.99
N LEU A 542 -2.77 7.04 -9.81
CA LEU A 542 -1.63 6.28 -10.33
C LEU A 542 -0.32 6.87 -9.84
N VAL A 543 0.62 6.01 -9.45
CA VAL A 543 1.97 6.42 -9.01
C VAL A 543 3.02 5.76 -9.90
N ASN A 544 3.93 6.57 -10.45
CA ASN A 544 5.17 6.10 -11.06
C ASN A 544 6.36 6.70 -10.30
N ASN A 545 6.93 5.97 -9.36
CA ASN A 545 8.14 6.36 -8.63
C ASN A 545 9.43 5.75 -9.25
N ASN A 546 9.32 5.16 -10.45
CA ASN A 546 10.45 4.59 -11.16
C ASN A 546 11.26 5.65 -11.90
N SER A 547 12.48 5.29 -12.31
CA SER A 547 13.36 6.11 -13.12
C SER A 547 12.92 6.24 -14.59
N ASN A 548 11.99 5.40 -15.04
CA ASN A 548 11.51 5.34 -16.42
C ASN A 548 10.04 5.75 -16.55
N LYS A 549 9.71 6.28 -17.72
CA LYS A 549 8.32 6.52 -18.13
C LYS A 549 7.59 5.16 -18.23
N GLN A 550 6.32 5.14 -17.81
CA GLN A 550 5.45 3.97 -17.92
C GLN A 550 4.18 4.29 -18.70
N ILE A 551 3.58 3.29 -19.33
CA ILE A 551 2.22 3.33 -19.85
C ILE A 551 1.34 2.47 -18.96
N HIS A 552 0.22 3.02 -18.49
CA HIS A 552 -0.79 2.28 -17.74
C HIS A 552 -2.02 2.09 -18.63
N GLN A 553 -2.44 0.86 -18.86
CA GLN A 553 -3.69 0.51 -19.51
C GLN A 553 -4.64 -0.09 -18.48
N ILE A 554 -5.67 0.67 -18.13
CA ILE A 554 -6.63 0.33 -17.08
C ILE A 554 -7.92 -0.11 -17.74
N SER A 555 -8.26 -1.39 -17.59
CA SER A 555 -9.59 -1.88 -17.96
C SER A 555 -10.60 -1.50 -16.87
N LEU A 556 -11.59 -0.71 -17.26
CA LEU A 556 -12.66 -0.24 -16.38
C LEU A 556 -13.86 -1.17 -16.53
N PRO A 557 -14.39 -1.78 -15.47
CA PRO A 557 -15.59 -2.62 -15.55
C PRO A 557 -16.84 -1.73 -15.56
N CYS A 558 -17.09 -1.16 -16.71
CA CYS A 558 -18.27 -0.35 -17.00
C CYS A 558 -18.72 -0.61 -18.43
N THR A 559 -20.01 -0.40 -18.71
CA THR A 559 -20.55 -0.50 -20.08
C THR A 559 -20.13 0.70 -20.93
N HIS A 560 -19.87 1.84 -20.30
CA HIS A 560 -19.49 3.06 -20.97
C HIS A 560 -18.74 4.00 -20.01
N ALA A 561 -17.53 4.41 -20.37
CA ALA A 561 -16.83 5.53 -19.76
C ALA A 561 -16.92 6.71 -20.72
N THR A 562 -17.32 7.88 -20.22
CA THR A 562 -17.40 9.06 -21.09
C THR A 562 -16.01 9.55 -21.46
N ALA A 563 -15.88 10.14 -22.65
CA ALA A 563 -14.64 10.78 -23.11
C ALA A 563 -14.17 11.97 -22.23
N TYR A 564 -15.00 12.42 -21.29
CA TYR A 564 -14.69 13.52 -20.37
C TYR A 564 -14.00 13.01 -19.11
N VAL A 565 -12.75 12.62 -19.24
CA VAL A 565 -11.89 12.32 -18.10
C VAL A 565 -11.27 13.63 -17.61
N SER A 566 -11.45 13.94 -16.34
CA SER A 566 -10.71 15.01 -15.67
C SER A 566 -9.43 14.44 -15.08
N ALA A 567 -8.28 14.93 -15.53
CA ALA A 567 -6.98 14.39 -15.13
C ALA A 567 -6.08 15.46 -14.53
N TYR A 568 -5.34 15.09 -13.49
CA TYR A 568 -4.43 15.99 -12.76
C TYR A 568 -3.13 15.27 -12.45
N ARG A 569 -2.00 16.00 -12.43
CA ARG A 569 -0.67 15.43 -12.15
C ARG A 569 0.14 16.29 -11.20
N THR A 570 0.92 15.63 -10.36
CA THR A 570 1.97 16.24 -9.55
C THR A 570 3.30 15.58 -9.90
N SER A 571 4.33 16.40 -10.10
CA SER A 571 5.71 16.02 -10.39
C SER A 571 6.67 16.97 -9.66
N SER A 572 7.96 16.87 -9.88
CA SER A 572 8.92 17.86 -9.37
C SER A 572 8.58 19.30 -9.76
N THR A 573 7.96 19.50 -10.94
CA THR A 573 7.64 20.82 -11.50
C THR A 573 6.14 21.14 -11.58
N GLU A 574 5.26 20.17 -11.36
CA GLU A 574 3.82 20.34 -11.43
C GLU A 574 3.18 20.15 -10.05
N ASN A 575 2.11 20.89 -9.78
CA ASN A 575 1.33 20.86 -8.53
C ASN A 575 -0.15 20.71 -8.86
N VAL A 576 -0.67 19.48 -8.83
CA VAL A 576 -2.06 19.14 -9.21
C VAL A 576 -2.47 19.81 -10.53
N ALA A 577 -1.54 19.82 -11.47
CA ALA A 577 -1.72 20.48 -12.77
C ALA A 577 -2.73 19.70 -13.62
N ARG A 578 -3.71 20.39 -14.20
CA ARG A 578 -4.71 19.76 -15.06
C ARG A 578 -4.05 19.27 -16.35
N LEU A 579 -4.22 17.98 -16.65
CA LEU A 579 -3.75 17.37 -17.89
C LEU A 579 -4.76 17.57 -19.03
N ARG A 580 -4.23 17.74 -20.25
CA ARG A 580 -5.00 17.78 -21.51
C ARG A 580 -4.45 16.79 -22.53
N LYS A 581 -3.40 16.08 -22.20
CA LYS A 581 -2.70 15.08 -23.00
C LYS A 581 -2.08 14.05 -22.06
N ASP A 582 -1.36 13.10 -22.58
CA ASP A 582 -0.72 11.99 -21.87
C ASP A 582 -1.73 10.93 -21.37
N TYR A 583 -2.99 11.00 -21.81
CA TYR A 583 -4.00 9.97 -21.58
C TYR A 583 -5.02 9.94 -22.74
N GLN A 584 -5.62 8.77 -22.95
CA GLN A 584 -6.68 8.58 -23.94
C GLN A 584 -7.57 7.38 -23.56
N MET A 585 -8.84 7.42 -23.96
CA MET A 585 -9.69 6.23 -23.96
C MET A 585 -9.37 5.43 -25.23
N LEU A 586 -8.89 4.19 -25.09
CA LEU A 586 -8.66 3.27 -26.21
C LEU A 586 -9.98 2.71 -26.77
N ASN A 587 -10.95 2.56 -25.88
CA ASN A 587 -12.34 2.16 -26.15
C ASN A 587 -13.22 2.61 -24.96
N ASP A 588 -14.50 2.24 -24.97
CA ASP A 588 -15.47 2.66 -23.94
C ASP A 588 -15.14 2.19 -22.50
N SER A 589 -14.20 1.26 -22.35
CA SER A 589 -13.84 0.67 -21.05
C SER A 589 -12.34 0.58 -20.76
N THR A 590 -11.48 1.17 -21.59
CA THR A 590 -10.02 1.10 -21.36
C THR A 590 -9.40 2.50 -21.43
N LEU A 591 -8.85 2.94 -20.31
CA LEU A 591 -8.05 4.15 -20.19
C LEU A 591 -6.56 3.82 -20.35
N GLU A 592 -5.90 4.49 -21.29
CA GLU A 592 -4.45 4.48 -21.42
C GLU A 592 -3.86 5.78 -20.89
N VAL A 593 -2.81 5.68 -20.09
CA VAL A 593 -2.12 6.83 -19.48
C VAL A 593 -0.63 6.69 -19.65
N THR A 594 0.03 7.76 -20.12
CA THR A 594 1.49 7.90 -20.09
C THR A 594 1.90 8.59 -18.80
N MET A 595 2.58 7.85 -17.91
CA MET A 595 3.11 8.35 -16.64
C MET A 595 4.60 8.65 -16.76
N PRO A 596 5.03 9.94 -16.76
CA PRO A 596 6.44 10.28 -16.66
C PRO A 596 7.07 9.73 -15.37
N THR A 597 8.39 9.69 -15.31
CA THR A 597 9.14 9.31 -14.11
C THR A 597 8.79 10.22 -12.94
N GLN A 598 8.76 9.67 -11.74
CA GLN A 598 8.51 10.38 -10.48
C GLN A 598 7.26 11.29 -10.53
N THR A 599 6.12 10.67 -10.85
CA THR A 599 4.82 11.37 -10.92
C THR A 599 3.72 10.62 -10.17
N ILE A 600 2.76 11.38 -9.69
CA ILE A 600 1.44 10.89 -9.28
C ILE A 600 0.38 11.62 -10.09
N ALA A 601 -0.62 10.89 -10.57
CA ALA A 601 -1.71 11.48 -11.36
C ALA A 601 -3.06 10.89 -10.96
N THR A 602 -4.08 11.73 -10.99
CA THR A 602 -5.45 11.37 -10.64
C THR A 602 -6.38 11.57 -11.81
N PHE A 603 -7.19 10.56 -12.10
CA PHE A 603 -8.17 10.52 -13.17
C PHE A 603 -9.56 10.39 -12.56
N VAL A 604 -10.43 11.36 -12.82
CA VAL A 604 -11.84 11.33 -12.43
C VAL A 604 -12.64 10.98 -13.67
N ILE A 605 -13.25 9.81 -13.68
CA ILE A 605 -13.82 9.15 -14.84
C ILE A 605 -15.32 8.94 -14.60
N PRO A 606 -16.21 9.66 -15.28
CA PRO A 606 -17.64 9.33 -15.30
C PRO A 606 -17.84 7.97 -15.96
N ILE A 607 -18.55 7.07 -15.28
CA ILE A 607 -18.81 5.69 -15.73
C ILE A 607 -20.29 5.35 -15.68
N SER A 608 -20.71 4.42 -16.53
CA SER A 608 -21.98 3.71 -16.40
C SER A 608 -21.69 2.28 -15.96
N PRO A 609 -21.92 1.94 -14.69
CA PRO A 609 -21.66 0.60 -14.19
C PRO A 609 -22.45 -0.47 -14.95
N MET A 610 -21.91 -1.68 -15.05
CA MET A 610 -22.65 -2.81 -15.60
C MET A 610 -23.79 -3.20 -14.65
N SER A 611 -24.93 -3.58 -15.21
CA SER A 611 -26.15 -3.88 -14.47
C SER A 611 -26.14 -5.24 -13.77
N GLU A 612 -25.23 -6.13 -14.17
CA GLU A 612 -25.12 -7.49 -13.61
C GLU A 612 -23.72 -7.70 -13.04
N GLU A 613 -23.68 -8.14 -11.79
CA GLU A 613 -22.47 -8.50 -11.08
C GLU A 613 -22.52 -10.01 -10.78
N ARG A 614 -21.39 -10.69 -11.03
CA ARG A 614 -21.24 -12.08 -10.61
C ARG A 614 -20.07 -12.20 -9.63
N PRO A 615 -20.16 -13.09 -8.64
CA PRO A 615 -19.02 -13.39 -7.77
C PRO A 615 -17.78 -13.71 -8.60
N LEU A 616 -16.60 -13.30 -8.11
CA LEU A 616 -15.32 -13.62 -8.77
C LEU A 616 -15.14 -15.14 -8.92
N LEU A 617 -15.53 -15.89 -7.88
CA LEU A 617 -15.60 -17.36 -7.91
C LEU A 617 -17.06 -17.80 -7.98
N ALA A 618 -17.46 -18.39 -9.08
CA ALA A 618 -18.81 -18.92 -9.27
C ALA A 618 -18.79 -20.42 -9.62
N ASP A 619 -19.71 -21.17 -9.02
CA ASP A 619 -19.84 -22.60 -9.27
C ASP A 619 -20.21 -22.88 -10.72
N GLY A 620 -19.47 -23.76 -11.37
CA GLY A 620 -19.67 -24.15 -12.76
C GLY A 620 -19.01 -23.21 -13.78
N ASP A 621 -18.48 -22.07 -13.38
CA ASP A 621 -17.82 -21.16 -14.31
C ASP A 621 -16.40 -21.60 -14.64
N THR A 622 -15.91 -21.18 -15.83
CA THR A 622 -14.61 -21.55 -16.36
C THR A 622 -13.62 -20.39 -16.24
N TYR A 623 -12.43 -20.69 -15.76
CA TYR A 623 -11.39 -19.70 -15.50
C TYR A 623 -10.03 -20.11 -16.07
N MET A 624 -9.20 -19.13 -16.39
CA MET A 624 -7.76 -19.29 -16.47
C MET A 624 -7.13 -18.85 -15.15
N LEU A 625 -6.11 -19.57 -14.69
CA LEU A 625 -5.36 -19.25 -13.47
C LEU A 625 -3.99 -18.68 -13.87
N LEU A 626 -3.78 -17.40 -13.59
CA LEU A 626 -2.56 -16.68 -13.93
C LEU A 626 -1.79 -16.35 -12.63
N PRO A 627 -0.46 -16.65 -12.56
CA PRO A 627 0.32 -16.20 -11.40
C PRO A 627 0.45 -14.67 -11.38
N GLN A 628 0.31 -14.07 -10.22
CA GLN A 628 0.49 -12.62 -10.05
C GLN A 628 1.88 -12.16 -10.52
N ALA A 629 2.89 -12.99 -10.34
CA ALA A 629 4.26 -12.70 -10.76
C ALA A 629 4.44 -12.57 -12.29
N ASN A 630 3.53 -13.15 -13.10
CA ASN A 630 3.55 -13.04 -14.56
C ASN A 630 2.17 -13.36 -15.16
N SER A 631 1.40 -12.36 -15.51
CA SER A 631 0.05 -12.51 -16.10
C SER A 631 0.05 -12.92 -17.58
N GLN A 632 1.21 -13.09 -18.21
CA GLN A 632 1.33 -13.59 -19.60
C GLN A 632 1.31 -15.12 -19.69
N VAL A 633 1.35 -15.81 -18.55
CA VAL A 633 1.32 -17.27 -18.48
C VAL A 633 0.12 -17.75 -17.66
N ALA A 634 -0.37 -18.95 -17.98
CA ALA A 634 -1.48 -19.57 -17.27
C ALA A 634 -1.17 -21.03 -16.91
N VAL A 635 -1.84 -21.56 -15.89
CA VAL A 635 -1.73 -22.96 -15.45
C VAL A 635 -2.35 -23.87 -16.47
N LYS A 636 -1.55 -24.83 -16.96
CA LYS A 636 -1.95 -25.88 -17.89
C LYS A 636 -1.86 -27.26 -17.26
N ALA A 637 -2.90 -28.08 -17.44
CA ALA A 637 -2.90 -29.49 -17.06
C ALA A 637 -2.13 -30.36 -18.08
N LEU A 638 -1.16 -31.13 -17.60
CA LEU A 638 -0.53 -32.23 -18.33
C LEU A 638 -1.24 -33.56 -18.01
N SER A 639 -0.67 -34.69 -18.52
CA SER A 639 -1.18 -36.04 -18.21
C SER A 639 -0.96 -36.43 -16.74
N ASP A 640 0.07 -35.87 -16.08
CA ASP A 640 0.50 -36.27 -14.74
C ASP A 640 0.89 -35.09 -13.83
N GLY A 641 0.64 -33.82 -14.24
CA GLY A 641 1.03 -32.65 -13.43
C GLY A 641 0.56 -31.34 -14.03
N LEU A 642 1.03 -30.26 -13.42
CA LEU A 642 0.73 -28.89 -13.80
C LEU A 642 1.99 -28.12 -14.16
N ILE A 643 1.91 -27.29 -15.20
CA ILE A 643 2.92 -26.31 -15.55
C ILE A 643 2.25 -24.96 -15.84
N ILE A 644 3.03 -23.89 -15.89
CA ILE A 644 2.59 -22.65 -16.53
C ILE A 644 3.09 -22.61 -17.99
N THR A 645 2.25 -22.13 -18.90
CA THR A 645 2.58 -21.88 -20.31
C THR A 645 2.04 -20.53 -20.73
N ASN A 646 2.40 -20.04 -21.92
CA ASN A 646 1.79 -18.81 -22.43
C ASN A 646 0.26 -18.92 -22.34
N ALA A 647 -0.35 -17.86 -21.85
CA ALA A 647 -1.80 -17.82 -21.64
C ALA A 647 -2.55 -17.92 -22.98
N ASP A 648 -3.38 -18.92 -23.11
CA ASP A 648 -4.21 -19.18 -24.30
C ASP A 648 -5.63 -19.57 -23.87
N ALA A 649 -6.57 -18.63 -24.01
CA ALA A 649 -7.96 -18.82 -23.64
C ALA A 649 -8.70 -19.87 -24.51
N THR A 650 -8.09 -20.35 -25.60
CA THR A 650 -8.64 -21.40 -26.46
C THR A 650 -8.15 -22.79 -26.09
N ASP A 651 -7.09 -22.91 -25.26
CA ASP A 651 -6.53 -24.19 -24.82
C ASP A 651 -7.42 -24.83 -23.72
N PRO A 652 -8.09 -25.97 -23.98
CA PRO A 652 -9.00 -26.59 -23.03
C PRO A 652 -8.32 -27.13 -21.77
N ASP A 653 -6.98 -27.31 -21.78
CA ASP A 653 -6.21 -27.72 -20.61
C ASP A 653 -5.69 -26.52 -19.77
N GLN A 654 -5.94 -25.28 -20.20
CA GLN A 654 -5.77 -24.07 -19.41
C GLN A 654 -7.10 -23.51 -18.87
N ARG A 655 -8.22 -24.12 -19.26
CA ARG A 655 -9.58 -23.69 -18.91
C ARG A 655 -10.09 -24.55 -17.77
N TRP A 656 -10.22 -23.96 -16.59
CA TRP A 656 -10.55 -24.63 -15.33
C TRP A 656 -11.98 -24.31 -14.90
N ILE A 657 -12.84 -25.33 -14.82
CA ILE A 657 -14.19 -25.23 -14.28
C ILE A 657 -14.07 -25.34 -12.75
N LEU A 658 -14.55 -24.34 -12.03
CA LEU A 658 -14.64 -24.36 -10.58
C LEU A 658 -15.91 -25.09 -10.14
N LYS A 659 -15.80 -26.00 -9.17
CA LYS A 659 -16.93 -26.73 -8.58
C LYS A 659 -16.92 -26.54 -7.06
N LYS A 660 -17.91 -25.80 -6.55
CA LYS A 660 -18.02 -25.49 -5.12
C LYS A 660 -18.29 -26.73 -4.29
N GLN A 661 -17.66 -26.79 -3.12
CA GLN A 661 -17.85 -27.80 -2.09
C GLN A 661 -18.26 -27.15 -0.77
N ALA A 662 -18.67 -27.94 0.19
CA ALA A 662 -19.00 -27.48 1.53
C ALA A 662 -17.77 -26.81 2.20
N GLY A 663 -17.98 -25.71 2.95
CA GLY A 663 -16.92 -24.99 3.67
C GLY A 663 -16.01 -24.16 2.76
N ASP A 664 -16.58 -23.55 1.72
CA ASP A 664 -15.86 -22.65 0.78
C ASP A 664 -14.61 -23.28 0.14
N LYS A 665 -14.68 -24.58 -0.12
CA LYS A 665 -13.66 -25.32 -0.84
C LYS A 665 -14.10 -25.54 -2.28
N TRP A 666 -13.13 -25.69 -3.19
CA TRP A 666 -13.34 -25.77 -4.62
C TRP A 666 -12.53 -26.91 -5.24
N TYR A 667 -13.15 -27.68 -6.11
CA TYR A 667 -12.47 -28.52 -7.07
C TYR A 667 -12.20 -27.73 -8.36
N LEU A 668 -11.07 -28.03 -9.01
CA LEU A 668 -10.74 -27.50 -10.33
C LEU A 668 -10.68 -28.65 -11.30
N GLN A 669 -11.45 -28.56 -12.37
CA GLN A 669 -11.49 -29.56 -13.44
C GLN A 669 -11.32 -28.87 -14.79
N THR A 670 -10.38 -29.34 -15.64
CA THR A 670 -10.29 -28.82 -17.01
C THR A 670 -11.49 -29.19 -17.85
N GLU A 671 -11.69 -28.53 -18.98
CA GLU A 671 -12.73 -28.93 -19.96
C GLU A 671 -12.46 -30.33 -20.53
N THR A 672 -11.21 -30.80 -20.50
CA THR A 672 -10.82 -32.17 -20.88
C THR A 672 -11.08 -33.21 -19.77
N GLY A 673 -11.61 -32.79 -18.62
CA GLY A 673 -11.98 -33.67 -17.50
C GLY A 673 -10.88 -33.98 -16.50
N LYS A 674 -9.69 -33.39 -16.63
CA LYS A 674 -8.59 -33.56 -15.67
C LYS A 674 -8.86 -32.73 -14.41
N GLN A 675 -8.73 -33.35 -13.24
CA GLN A 675 -8.84 -32.70 -11.93
C GLN A 675 -7.46 -32.60 -11.27
N ILE A 676 -7.27 -31.60 -10.42
CA ILE A 676 -6.01 -31.41 -9.69
C ILE A 676 -6.06 -32.23 -8.41
N ILE A 677 -5.00 -32.99 -8.15
CA ILE A 677 -4.81 -33.75 -6.93
C ILE A 677 -3.51 -33.35 -6.22
N SER A 678 -3.53 -33.39 -4.88
CA SER A 678 -2.36 -33.31 -4.00
C SER A 678 -2.25 -34.61 -3.21
N ASP A 679 -1.15 -35.32 -3.36
CA ASP A 679 -0.84 -36.57 -2.66
C ASP A 679 0.17 -36.36 -1.51
N GLY A 680 0.41 -35.08 -1.15
CA GLY A 680 1.38 -34.67 -0.12
C GLY A 680 2.82 -34.47 -0.67
N SER A 681 3.09 -34.86 -1.93
CA SER A 681 4.35 -34.50 -2.61
C SER A 681 4.40 -33.00 -2.92
N TYR A 682 5.59 -32.49 -3.29
CA TYR A 682 5.73 -31.07 -3.67
C TYR A 682 4.93 -30.75 -4.92
N TYR A 683 5.00 -31.58 -5.97
CA TYR A 683 4.31 -31.30 -7.21
C TYR A 683 2.84 -31.69 -7.18
N LEU A 684 1.98 -30.77 -7.62
CA LEU A 684 0.57 -31.07 -7.87
C LEU A 684 0.45 -31.95 -9.12
N LYS A 685 -0.47 -32.92 -9.06
CA LYS A 685 -0.73 -33.89 -10.13
C LYS A 685 -2.11 -33.71 -10.74
N THR A 686 -2.37 -34.38 -11.83
CA THR A 686 -3.69 -34.46 -12.47
C THR A 686 -4.25 -35.87 -12.44
N SER A 687 -5.57 -35.97 -12.37
CA SER A 687 -6.32 -37.24 -12.39
C SER A 687 -7.67 -37.03 -13.10
N THR A 688 -8.17 -38.07 -13.77
CA THR A 688 -9.51 -38.06 -14.38
C THR A 688 -10.56 -38.69 -13.49
N THR A 689 -10.18 -39.23 -12.33
CA THR A 689 -11.07 -40.00 -11.45
C THR A 689 -11.30 -39.40 -10.07
N SER A 690 -10.40 -38.51 -9.65
CA SER A 690 -10.46 -37.90 -8.31
C SER A 690 -9.86 -36.49 -8.34
N GLY A 691 -10.30 -35.62 -7.42
CA GLY A 691 -9.77 -34.27 -7.23
C GLY A 691 -9.52 -33.96 -5.76
N THR A 692 -8.63 -33.00 -5.51
CA THR A 692 -8.43 -32.39 -4.17
C THR A 692 -9.25 -31.11 -4.11
N ALA A 693 -9.97 -30.90 -3.01
CA ALA A 693 -10.69 -29.66 -2.75
C ALA A 693 -9.76 -28.64 -2.10
N PHE A 694 -9.57 -27.48 -2.73
CA PHE A 694 -8.69 -26.40 -2.29
C PHE A 694 -9.50 -25.26 -1.67
N GLN A 695 -8.92 -24.55 -0.72
CA GLN A 695 -9.49 -23.33 -0.19
C GLN A 695 -8.85 -22.12 -0.87
N PHE A 696 -9.68 -21.19 -1.31
CA PHE A 696 -9.22 -19.95 -1.95
C PHE A 696 -9.27 -18.82 -0.93
N THR A 697 -8.09 -18.31 -0.54
CA THR A 697 -7.97 -17.16 0.36
C THR A 697 -7.73 -15.91 -0.48
N ASN A 698 -8.67 -14.99 -0.48
CA ASN A 698 -8.54 -13.70 -1.17
C ASN A 698 -7.46 -12.85 -0.47
N ILE A 699 -6.53 -12.28 -1.24
CA ILE A 699 -5.42 -11.49 -0.71
C ILE A 699 -5.67 -9.98 -0.85
N ASP A 700 -6.15 -9.54 -2.02
CA ASP A 700 -6.25 -8.12 -2.34
C ASP A 700 -7.53 -7.76 -3.15
N GLY A 701 -8.49 -8.68 -3.20
CA GLY A 701 -9.73 -8.54 -3.96
C GLY A 701 -9.68 -9.11 -5.38
N ILE A 702 -8.50 -9.46 -5.89
CA ILE A 702 -8.30 -10.01 -7.26
C ILE A 702 -7.46 -11.28 -7.22
N HIS A 703 -6.43 -11.32 -6.35
CA HIS A 703 -5.53 -12.46 -6.25
C HIS A 703 -5.91 -13.37 -5.09
N TYR A 704 -5.72 -14.65 -5.31
CA TYR A 704 -5.98 -15.70 -4.35
C TYR A 704 -4.71 -16.47 -4.01
N ARG A 705 -4.60 -16.83 -2.75
CA ARG A 705 -3.73 -17.92 -2.32
C ARG A 705 -4.56 -19.19 -2.33
N ILE A 706 -4.15 -20.21 -3.09
CA ILE A 706 -4.85 -21.48 -3.22
C ILE A 706 -4.24 -22.45 -2.21
N MET A 707 -4.94 -22.62 -1.08
CA MET A 707 -4.49 -23.42 0.04
C MET A 707 -4.83 -24.90 -0.14
N LEU A 708 -3.93 -25.77 0.29
CA LEU A 708 -4.18 -27.20 0.39
C LEU A 708 -5.12 -27.50 1.58
N PRO A 709 -5.72 -28.71 1.60
CA PRO A 709 -6.61 -29.14 2.71
C PRO A 709 -5.96 -29.16 4.09
N ASP A 710 -4.62 -29.24 4.15
CA ASP A 710 -3.86 -29.20 5.40
C ASP A 710 -3.81 -27.80 6.06
N GLY A 711 -4.21 -26.75 5.33
CA GLY A 711 -4.19 -25.37 5.79
C GLY A 711 -2.78 -24.78 5.97
N VAL A 712 -1.72 -25.52 5.64
CA VAL A 712 -0.31 -25.14 5.86
C VAL A 712 0.37 -24.82 4.53
N LYS A 713 0.08 -25.57 3.48
CA LYS A 713 0.69 -25.40 2.16
C LYS A 713 -0.25 -24.66 1.22
N CYS A 714 0.31 -23.91 0.27
CA CYS A 714 -0.39 -23.30 -0.84
C CYS A 714 0.30 -23.63 -2.17
N TRP A 715 -0.40 -23.38 -3.27
CA TRP A 715 0.17 -23.51 -4.60
C TRP A 715 1.38 -22.59 -4.77
N ASP A 716 2.41 -23.12 -5.45
CA ASP A 716 3.73 -22.50 -5.57
C ASP A 716 4.34 -22.77 -6.95
N LEU A 717 5.06 -21.80 -7.51
CA LEU A 717 5.87 -22.00 -8.70
C LEU A 717 7.26 -22.50 -8.33
N GLU A 718 7.69 -23.60 -8.96
CA GLU A 718 8.97 -24.24 -8.71
C GLU A 718 10.15 -23.26 -8.82
N GLY A 719 10.88 -23.07 -7.70
CA GLY A 719 12.04 -22.18 -7.64
C GLY A 719 11.71 -20.73 -7.96
N GLU A 720 10.46 -20.29 -7.67
CA GLU A 720 9.96 -18.92 -7.91
C GLU A 720 10.04 -18.47 -9.38
N LYS A 721 10.16 -19.42 -10.32
CA LYS A 721 10.28 -19.14 -11.74
C LYS A 721 8.92 -18.80 -12.33
N THR A 722 8.89 -17.81 -13.21
CA THR A 722 7.66 -17.29 -13.83
C THR A 722 7.63 -17.50 -15.36
N VAL A 723 8.50 -18.37 -15.87
CA VAL A 723 8.63 -18.66 -17.31
C VAL A 723 7.83 -19.89 -17.71
N ALA A 724 7.37 -19.94 -18.95
CA ALA A 724 6.67 -21.09 -19.49
C ALA A 724 7.49 -22.38 -19.31
N GLY A 725 6.83 -23.48 -18.93
CA GLY A 725 7.44 -24.77 -18.58
C GLY A 725 7.73 -24.95 -17.09
N THR A 726 7.59 -23.91 -16.26
CA THR A 726 7.75 -24.04 -14.81
C THR A 726 6.62 -24.88 -14.23
N LYS A 727 6.96 -25.83 -13.35
CA LYS A 727 6.00 -26.70 -12.67
C LYS A 727 5.28 -25.98 -11.54
N VAL A 728 4.02 -26.35 -11.33
CA VAL A 728 3.23 -25.91 -10.19
C VAL A 728 3.28 -26.97 -9.09
N GLY A 729 3.69 -26.56 -7.92
CA GLY A 729 3.79 -27.40 -6.74
C GLY A 729 3.01 -26.83 -5.56
N ALA A 730 3.31 -27.34 -4.36
CA ALA A 730 2.77 -26.91 -3.10
C ALA A 730 3.87 -26.72 -2.06
N TRP A 731 3.97 -25.53 -1.51
CA TRP A 731 4.98 -25.19 -0.51
C TRP A 731 4.32 -24.56 0.72
N THR A 732 5.02 -24.55 1.84
CA THR A 732 4.54 -23.89 3.06
C THR A 732 4.13 -22.45 2.72
N ALA A 733 2.92 -22.09 3.11
CA ALA A 733 2.29 -20.83 2.68
C ALA A 733 3.11 -19.59 3.06
N GLY A 734 3.91 -19.69 4.13
CA GLY A 734 4.75 -18.60 4.60
C GLY A 734 3.92 -17.33 4.93
N GLU A 735 4.49 -16.42 5.66
CA GLU A 735 3.80 -15.20 6.06
C GLU A 735 3.88 -14.08 5.00
N SER A 736 4.75 -14.22 3.96
CA SER A 736 4.99 -13.15 2.98
C SER A 736 3.96 -13.10 1.86
N VAL A 737 3.15 -12.03 1.79
CA VAL A 737 2.33 -11.69 0.59
C VAL A 737 3.17 -11.11 -0.55
N SER A 738 4.45 -10.82 -0.36
CA SER A 738 5.35 -10.44 -1.44
C SER A 738 5.76 -11.64 -2.33
N SER A 739 5.36 -12.86 -1.96
CA SER A 739 5.58 -14.05 -2.76
C SER A 739 4.56 -14.14 -3.90
N HIS A 740 4.69 -13.27 -4.91
CA HIS A 740 3.77 -13.21 -6.05
C HIS A 740 3.70 -14.49 -6.87
N HIS A 741 4.70 -15.38 -6.75
CA HIS A 741 4.72 -16.73 -7.31
C HIS A 741 3.78 -17.73 -6.60
N ARG A 742 3.15 -17.33 -5.49
CA ARG A 742 2.15 -18.08 -4.71
C ARG A 742 0.76 -17.45 -4.72
N GLN A 743 0.55 -16.45 -5.56
CA GLN A 743 -0.70 -15.72 -5.69
C GLN A 743 -1.20 -15.83 -7.13
N TRP A 744 -2.51 -16.05 -7.27
CA TRP A 744 -3.13 -16.43 -8.52
C TRP A 744 -4.32 -15.54 -8.81
N GLN A 745 -4.35 -14.96 -10.00
CA GLN A 745 -5.53 -14.30 -10.52
C GLN A 745 -6.38 -15.33 -11.29
N LEU A 746 -7.68 -15.31 -11.06
CA LEU A 746 -8.63 -16.10 -11.82
C LEU A 746 -9.29 -15.19 -12.87
N VAL A 747 -9.05 -15.48 -14.13
CA VAL A 747 -9.64 -14.75 -15.27
C VAL A 747 -10.72 -15.63 -15.89
N ARG A 748 -11.98 -15.17 -15.85
CA ARG A 748 -13.11 -15.92 -16.43
C ARG A 748 -12.93 -16.03 -17.94
N VAL A 749 -13.22 -17.20 -18.49
CA VAL A 749 -13.18 -17.49 -19.93
C VAL A 749 -14.61 -17.51 -20.46
N GLY A 750 -14.93 -16.56 -21.33
CA GLY A 750 -16.22 -16.44 -21.99
C GLY A 750 -17.31 -15.83 -21.10
N GLY A 751 -17.75 -14.64 -21.44
CA GLY A 751 -18.84 -13.92 -20.79
C GLY A 751 -18.56 -12.42 -20.71
N ASP A 752 -19.56 -11.62 -21.04
CA ASP A 752 -19.49 -10.15 -21.03
C ASP A 752 -19.74 -9.54 -19.63
N VAL A 753 -19.76 -10.37 -18.57
CA VAL A 753 -20.10 -9.93 -17.21
C VAL A 753 -18.80 -9.74 -16.41
N PRO A 754 -18.58 -8.57 -15.77
CA PRO A 754 -17.39 -8.31 -14.98
C PRO A 754 -17.24 -9.29 -13.82
N LEU A 755 -15.99 -9.66 -13.52
CA LEU A 755 -15.67 -10.43 -12.33
C LEU A 755 -15.73 -9.49 -11.12
N VAL A 756 -16.53 -9.85 -10.14
CA VAL A 756 -16.56 -9.19 -8.83
C VAL A 756 -15.68 -10.02 -7.91
N PRO A 757 -14.63 -9.46 -7.30
CA PRO A 757 -13.92 -10.14 -6.22
C PRO A 757 -14.91 -10.57 -5.15
N ASP A 758 -14.68 -11.72 -4.51
CA ASP A 758 -15.44 -12.09 -3.33
C ASP A 758 -15.39 -10.91 -2.37
N ALA A 759 -16.53 -10.27 -2.15
CA ALA A 759 -16.63 -9.20 -1.19
C ALA A 759 -16.06 -9.77 0.10
N ILE A 760 -15.07 -9.09 0.67
CA ILE A 760 -14.75 -9.29 2.06
C ILE A 760 -16.08 -9.02 2.73
N GLU A 761 -16.76 -10.08 3.18
CA GLU A 761 -18.05 -9.93 3.81
C GLU A 761 -17.88 -8.87 4.88
N LYS A 762 -18.47 -7.70 4.64
CA LYS A 762 -18.82 -6.82 5.73
C LYS A 762 -19.74 -7.68 6.56
N ILE A 763 -19.25 -8.23 7.67
CA ILE A 763 -20.10 -8.85 8.66
C ILE A 763 -20.95 -7.70 9.17
N THR A 764 -22.02 -7.43 8.46
CA THR A 764 -23.11 -6.66 9.00
C THR A 764 -23.66 -7.54 10.12
N THR A 765 -23.25 -7.23 11.36
CA THR A 765 -24.14 -7.53 12.47
C THR A 765 -25.53 -7.14 12.00
N PRO A 766 -26.56 -7.99 12.21
CA PRO A 766 -27.92 -7.61 11.86
C PRO A 766 -28.25 -6.36 12.70
N GLN A 767 -27.92 -5.20 12.20
CA GLN A 767 -28.54 -3.98 12.65
C GLN A 767 -30.02 -4.16 12.34
N GLN A 768 -30.83 -4.16 13.38
CA GLN A 768 -32.26 -4.00 13.22
C GLN A 768 -32.48 -2.99 12.13
N ALA A 769 -33.23 -3.40 11.10
CA ALA A 769 -33.50 -2.59 9.93
C ALA A 769 -34.03 -1.22 10.36
N SER A 770 -33.18 -0.24 10.53
CA SER A 770 -33.54 1.11 10.93
C SER A 770 -33.96 1.90 9.70
N GLN A 771 -35.11 2.51 9.77
CA GLN A 771 -35.54 3.49 8.78
C GLN A 771 -34.53 4.64 8.73
N GLN A 772 -34.02 4.95 7.56
CA GLN A 772 -33.19 6.14 7.37
C GLN A 772 -34.09 7.34 7.10
N ILE A 773 -33.90 8.40 7.86
CA ILE A 773 -34.71 9.61 7.78
C ILE A 773 -33.86 10.75 7.22
N TYR A 774 -34.43 11.48 6.26
CA TYR A 774 -33.76 12.61 5.63
C TYR A 774 -34.64 13.86 5.64
N SER A 775 -34.05 15.03 5.71
CA SER A 775 -34.71 16.30 5.41
C SER A 775 -35.09 16.39 3.92
N LEU A 776 -35.92 17.36 3.56
CA LEU A 776 -36.22 17.65 2.13
C LEU A 776 -35.00 18.02 1.30
N GLN A 777 -33.92 18.48 1.94
CA GLN A 777 -32.63 18.80 1.31
C GLN A 777 -31.69 17.60 1.23
N GLY A 778 -32.14 16.40 1.65
CA GLY A 778 -31.35 15.16 1.60
C GLY A 778 -30.36 14.98 2.76
N ILE A 779 -30.44 15.81 3.82
CA ILE A 779 -29.59 15.67 5.02
C ILE A 779 -30.13 14.52 5.86
N SER A 780 -29.29 13.59 6.26
CA SER A 780 -29.65 12.48 7.17
C SER A 780 -29.99 13.02 8.54
N LEU A 781 -31.07 12.52 9.11
CA LEU A 781 -31.61 12.94 10.40
C LEU A 781 -31.66 11.76 11.36
N SER A 782 -31.22 11.94 12.59
CA SER A 782 -31.32 10.92 13.64
C SER A 782 -32.77 10.72 14.15
N GLN A 783 -33.62 11.74 13.99
CA GLN A 783 -35.06 11.72 14.31
C GLN A 783 -35.86 12.58 13.33
N PRO A 784 -37.16 12.30 13.13
CA PRO A 784 -38.00 13.11 12.27
C PRO A 784 -38.10 14.54 12.79
N GLN A 785 -37.95 15.53 11.90
CA GLN A 785 -38.17 16.94 12.22
C GLN A 785 -39.59 17.37 11.88
N LYS A 786 -40.10 18.43 12.52
CA LYS A 786 -41.38 19.04 12.18
C LYS A 786 -41.37 19.49 10.72
N GLY A 787 -42.37 19.02 9.94
CA GLY A 787 -42.45 19.27 8.51
C GLY A 787 -42.32 17.97 7.68
N ILE A 788 -41.98 18.07 6.41
CA ILE A 788 -41.85 16.94 5.54
C ILE A 788 -40.47 16.31 5.69
N ASN A 789 -40.47 15.01 6.01
CA ASN A 789 -39.27 14.17 6.05
C ASN A 789 -39.32 13.09 4.93
N ILE A 790 -38.19 12.69 4.43
CA ILE A 790 -38.01 11.59 3.49
C ILE A 790 -37.57 10.36 4.29
N ILE A 791 -38.39 9.32 4.30
CA ILE A 791 -38.09 8.07 5.00
C ILE A 791 -37.74 7.01 3.97
N LYS A 792 -36.58 6.39 4.08
CA LYS A 792 -36.15 5.23 3.33
C LYS A 792 -36.24 3.99 4.23
N ASN A 793 -37.12 3.09 3.88
CA ASN A 793 -37.32 1.83 4.61
C ASN A 793 -36.21 0.82 4.27
N ALA A 794 -36.09 -0.22 5.05
CA ALA A 794 -35.13 -1.31 4.87
C ALA A 794 -35.29 -2.05 3.51
N ASP A 795 -36.49 -2.03 2.92
CA ASP A 795 -36.78 -2.57 1.59
C ASP A 795 -36.40 -1.62 0.43
N GLY A 796 -35.74 -0.49 0.74
CA GLY A 796 -35.34 0.54 -0.20
C GLY A 796 -36.45 1.48 -0.65
N LYS A 797 -37.71 1.28 -0.24
CA LYS A 797 -38.82 2.19 -0.56
C LYS A 797 -38.68 3.52 0.14
N VAL A 798 -38.82 4.59 -0.63
CA VAL A 798 -38.76 5.96 -0.15
C VAL A 798 -40.15 6.56 -0.07
N SER A 799 -40.50 7.15 1.07
CA SER A 799 -41.77 7.84 1.30
C SER A 799 -41.55 9.24 1.86
N LYS A 800 -42.43 10.17 1.51
CA LYS A 800 -42.51 11.50 2.12
C LYS A 800 -43.54 11.48 3.25
N VAL A 801 -43.13 11.80 4.46
CA VAL A 801 -43.99 11.77 5.67
C VAL A 801 -43.97 13.15 6.31
N MET A 802 -45.16 13.66 6.63
CA MET A 802 -45.32 14.93 7.33
C MET A 802 -45.38 14.68 8.84
N TYR A 803 -44.44 15.23 9.58
CA TYR A 803 -44.48 15.29 11.04
C TYR A 803 -44.97 16.64 11.49
N ARG A 804 -46.04 16.66 12.34
CA ARG A 804 -46.70 17.87 12.83
C ARG A 804 -46.10 18.38 14.12
#